data_fd96dd5a572d7a2b9008c50d3d393cee
#
_entry.id   fd96dd5a572d7a2b9008c50d3d393cee
#
_cell.length_a   1.000
_cell.length_b   1.000
_cell.length_c   1.000
_cell.angle_alpha   90.00
_cell.angle_beta   90.00
_cell.angle_gamma   90.00
#
_symmetry.space_group_name_H-M   'P 1'
#
loop_
_entity.id
_entity.type
_entity.pdbx_description
1 polymer ?
#
loop_
_entity_poly.entity_id
_entity_poly.type
_entity_poly.pdbx_seq_one_letter_code
_entity_poly.pdbx_strand_id
1 'polypeptide(L)'
;MKHTRKIFGAIAILLVASLVVWMPADLNSTATQTGQRGFAGLAATNQQNDAAVEQWIGEAVTPVLTQAARDLPPSAPMPQLDREVNPRMNFSGDLVKDFDPPNGPDPLLAVQAAAPEAAPDGFNTPIFNLNGQGYTFVNPPDTVGDVGKNHYVQMINATDVAIYNKATAALIQTFAFTSLGGCSTGNGDPIVLYDQLADRWFLSEFGPGNSLCIFISQTPDPQGAYYSYQFNTPSFPDYPKYGVWPDAYYATSNESSPAIYAMDRAKMLAGLPATSQRFTATGLAGFGFEALTPADLDGMTPPPAGSPNYIMRHVDTEAHSVAGYPNNDLLEIYAFSVNWTTPGNSTFTKLPDILTAEFDSTLCGLSSFYCMGMPGVAQGSSSSLDPLREVIMNRLAYRNFGTHQTLVGNFVTDIGNNIGGVRWFELRKSGAGAWTLYQEGTYAPTTSDNRWMGGISMDGSGNIALGYNVSSQTIYPSIRYAGRLASDPLGTLPQGEYTLINGSANNGSNRYGDYSAMSVDPIDDCTFWFTGQWNDASQWKTRIGAFRFDACGTTNFTLDVTPDDLQVCTGSVASYTVATAAVGSFVGNVNLSAVGNPGTATFSPNPVTPPGNSTLTISGAGAGAYTFDVIGTSVITPSLVQSETVGLAVVAAAPAAP
;
A
#
# COMPACT_ATOMS: atom_id res chain seq x y z
N MET A 1 35.85 -39.04 -44.91
CA MET A 1 37.34 -38.96 -45.14
C MET A 1 37.87 -37.99 -44.12
N LYS A 2 38.59 -38.51 -43.12
CA LYS A 2 39.99 -38.17 -42.70
C LYS A 2 40.19 -36.65 -42.37
N HIS A 3 40.76 -36.19 -41.32
CA HIS A 3 41.55 -36.77 -40.19
C HIS A 3 41.70 -35.72 -39.08
N THR A 4 41.54 -36.13 -37.87
CA THR A 4 42.30 -35.93 -36.64
C THR A 4 43.58 -35.08 -36.69
N ARG A 5 43.82 -34.20 -35.70
CA ARG A 5 44.97 -34.32 -34.76
C ARG A 5 44.87 -33.34 -33.57
N LYS A 6 45.09 -33.92 -32.41
CA LYS A 6 45.40 -33.29 -31.10
C LYS A 6 46.80 -32.75 -31.08
N ILE A 7 47.08 -31.71 -30.27
CA ILE A 7 48.40 -31.58 -29.59
C ILE A 7 48.15 -31.01 -28.18
N PHE A 8 48.76 -31.70 -27.23
CA PHE A 8 48.93 -31.37 -25.82
C PHE A 8 50.01 -30.31 -25.60
N GLY A 9 49.92 -29.53 -24.51
CA GLY A 9 51.04 -28.76 -23.99
C GLY A 9 50.78 -28.46 -22.51
N ALA A 10 51.60 -29.04 -21.66
CA ALA A 10 51.48 -29.10 -20.22
C ALA A 10 52.40 -28.12 -19.50
N ILE A 11 52.03 -27.78 -18.26
CA ILE A 11 52.85 -27.55 -17.05
C ILE A 11 53.55 -26.19 -16.88
N ALA A 12 53.20 -25.49 -15.79
CA ALA A 12 54.14 -25.14 -14.71
C ALA A 12 53.40 -24.70 -13.44
N ILE A 13 53.60 -25.50 -12.40
CA ILE A 13 53.23 -25.25 -11.01
C ILE A 13 54.32 -24.37 -10.40
N LEU A 14 53.97 -23.32 -9.68
CA LEU A 14 54.87 -22.65 -8.74
C LEU A 14 54.17 -22.55 -7.37
N LEU A 15 54.65 -23.40 -6.46
CA LEU A 15 54.41 -23.32 -5.02
C LEU A 15 55.20 -22.17 -4.42
N VAL A 16 54.55 -21.32 -3.65
CA VAL A 16 55.24 -20.48 -2.65
C VAL A 16 54.57 -20.76 -1.30
N ALA A 17 55.39 -21.38 -0.44
CA ALA A 17 55.06 -21.60 0.96
C ALA A 17 55.43 -20.34 1.77
N SER A 18 54.56 -19.94 2.70
CA SER A 18 54.93 -18.98 3.75
C SER A 18 54.32 -19.35 5.08
N LEU A 19 55.16 -19.64 5.96
CA LEU A 19 55.19 -19.81 7.41
C LEU A 19 53.93 -19.40 8.19
N VAL A 20 53.46 -20.40 8.94
CA VAL A 20 52.64 -20.26 10.14
C VAL A 20 53.56 -20.01 11.34
N VAL A 21 53.31 -18.96 12.09
CA VAL A 21 53.85 -18.76 13.44
C VAL A 21 52.76 -19.01 14.45
N TRP A 22 52.94 -20.05 15.23
CA TRP A 22 52.14 -20.42 16.39
C TRP A 22 52.71 -19.72 17.64
N MET A 23 51.87 -19.15 18.50
CA MET A 23 52.15 -18.98 19.92
C MET A 23 50.88 -19.23 20.77
N PRO A 24 51.01 -19.66 22.01
CA PRO A 24 50.12 -20.63 22.61
C PRO A 24 49.03 -20.02 23.51
N ALA A 25 48.03 -20.86 23.77
CA ALA A 25 46.92 -20.65 24.70
C ALA A 25 47.40 -20.69 26.16
N ASP A 26 46.81 -19.84 26.99
CA ASP A 26 46.71 -20.06 28.43
C ASP A 26 45.25 -20.16 28.88
N LEU A 27 44.98 -21.30 29.50
CA LEU A 27 43.76 -21.63 30.21
C LEU A 27 43.76 -20.98 31.60
N ASN A 28 42.70 -20.32 32.03
CA ASN A 28 42.10 -20.65 33.32
C ASN A 28 40.76 -19.97 33.63
N SER A 29 39.88 -20.82 34.05
CA SER A 29 38.85 -20.80 35.14
C SER A 29 37.56 -20.04 34.96
N THR A 30 36.55 -20.87 34.81
CA THR A 30 35.20 -20.93 35.47
C THR A 30 34.79 -19.78 36.39
N ALA A 31 33.65 -19.15 36.06
CA ALA A 31 32.62 -18.78 37.00
C ALA A 31 31.27 -18.58 36.28
N THR A 32 30.33 -19.43 36.60
CA THR A 32 28.89 -19.32 36.36
C THR A 32 28.35 -18.07 37.05
N GLN A 33 27.70 -17.16 36.29
CA GLN A 33 26.70 -16.26 36.85
C GLN A 33 25.60 -16.03 35.84
N THR A 34 24.44 -16.55 36.17
CA THR A 34 23.13 -16.15 35.64
C THR A 34 22.89 -14.68 36.00
N GLY A 35 22.79 -13.83 34.95
CA GLY A 35 22.47 -12.42 35.13
C GLY A 35 21.45 -12.00 34.09
N GLN A 36 20.24 -11.75 34.54
CA GLN A 36 19.21 -11.04 33.79
C GLN A 36 19.78 -9.75 33.19
N ARG A 37 19.67 -9.59 31.89
CA ARG A 37 19.91 -8.31 31.24
C ARG A 37 18.60 -7.55 31.15
N GLY A 38 18.50 -6.51 31.98
CA GLY A 38 17.49 -5.49 31.82
C GLY A 38 17.72 -4.71 30.52
N PHE A 39 16.66 -4.46 29.78
CA PHE A 39 16.66 -3.54 28.66
C PHE A 39 16.80 -2.11 29.19
N ALA A 40 18.01 -1.56 29.10
CA ALA A 40 18.21 -0.13 29.23
C ALA A 40 17.99 0.48 27.83
N GLY A 41 17.04 1.42 27.73
CA GLY A 41 16.79 2.16 26.52
C GLY A 41 18.06 2.91 26.08
N LEU A 42 18.63 2.49 24.96
CA LEU A 42 19.59 3.24 24.20
C LEU A 42 18.80 4.03 23.14
N ALA A 43 18.64 5.32 23.40
CA ALA A 43 18.38 6.25 22.31
C ALA A 43 19.63 6.23 21.41
N ALA A 44 19.58 5.43 20.36
CA ALA A 44 20.59 5.45 19.32
C ALA A 44 20.33 6.69 18.47
N THR A 45 21.09 7.75 18.70
CA THR A 45 21.28 8.81 17.72
C THR A 45 22.16 8.26 16.60
N ASN A 46 21.59 7.50 15.68
CA ASN A 46 22.21 7.25 14.40
C ASN A 46 22.00 8.49 13.54
N GLN A 47 22.98 9.39 13.53
CA GLN A 47 23.17 10.29 12.39
C GLN A 47 23.71 9.43 11.24
N GLN A 48 22.80 8.83 10.49
CA GLN A 48 23.07 8.41 9.13
C GLN A 48 23.33 9.70 8.35
N ASN A 49 24.46 9.80 7.65
CA ASN A 49 24.71 10.88 6.69
C ASN A 49 23.63 10.76 5.62
N ASP A 50 22.52 11.47 5.78
CA ASP A 50 21.54 11.66 4.73
C ASP A 50 22.28 12.30 3.55
N ALA A 51 22.38 11.57 2.44
CA ALA A 51 22.70 12.18 1.17
C ALA A 51 21.73 13.35 1.00
N ALA A 52 22.25 14.54 0.68
CA ALA A 52 21.46 15.75 0.63
C ALA A 52 20.20 15.50 -0.23
N VAL A 53 19.03 15.61 0.39
CA VAL A 53 17.73 15.51 -0.29
C VAL A 53 17.70 16.61 -1.35
N GLU A 54 17.81 16.23 -2.63
CA GLU A 54 17.86 17.19 -3.73
C GLU A 54 16.46 17.73 -3.99
N GLN A 55 16.23 18.99 -3.69
CA GLN A 55 14.99 19.68 -4.05
C GLN A 55 15.11 20.23 -5.47
N TRP A 56 14.10 19.96 -6.28
CA TRP A 56 13.91 20.58 -7.59
C TRP A 56 12.56 21.29 -7.64
N ILE A 57 12.53 22.48 -8.27
CA ILE A 57 11.32 23.28 -8.44
C ILE A 57 11.07 23.41 -9.94
N GLY A 58 9.92 22.91 -10.39
CA GLY A 58 9.49 22.98 -11.77
C GLY A 58 9.06 24.39 -12.18
N GLU A 59 9.18 24.70 -13.45
CA GLU A 59 8.63 25.92 -14.01
C GLU A 59 7.10 25.93 -13.95
N ALA A 60 6.51 27.12 -13.95
CA ALA A 60 5.06 27.26 -13.99
C ALA A 60 4.51 26.83 -15.34
N VAL A 61 3.62 25.86 -15.35
CA VAL A 61 2.96 25.31 -16.53
C VAL A 61 1.61 25.98 -16.72
N THR A 62 1.41 26.68 -17.84
CA THR A 62 0.10 27.21 -18.22
C THR A 62 -0.71 26.08 -18.88
N PRO A 63 -1.92 25.77 -18.39
CA PRO A 63 -2.68 24.67 -18.94
C PRO A 63 -3.26 24.98 -20.33
N VAL A 64 -3.48 23.91 -21.09
CA VAL A 64 -4.29 23.96 -22.29
C VAL A 64 -5.70 23.48 -21.94
N LEU A 65 -6.71 24.22 -22.32
CA LEU A 65 -8.10 23.78 -22.19
C LEU A 65 -8.44 22.84 -23.35
N THR A 66 -8.91 21.64 -23.03
CA THR A 66 -9.32 20.65 -24.06
C THR A 66 -10.73 20.94 -24.57
N GLN A 67 -11.14 20.27 -25.66
CA GLN A 67 -12.55 20.11 -25.97
C GLN A 67 -13.24 19.19 -24.92
N ALA A 68 -14.55 19.20 -24.88
CA ALA A 68 -15.27 18.31 -23.99
C ALA A 68 -15.19 16.86 -24.47
N ALA A 69 -14.98 15.93 -23.55
CA ALA A 69 -14.84 14.50 -23.88
C ALA A 69 -16.09 13.94 -24.60
N ARG A 70 -17.29 14.47 -24.25
CA ARG A 70 -18.55 14.06 -24.90
C ARG A 70 -18.60 14.33 -26.41
N ASP A 71 -17.79 15.26 -26.91
CA ASP A 71 -17.73 15.64 -28.32
C ASP A 71 -16.67 14.82 -29.09
N LEU A 72 -15.94 13.94 -28.40
CA LEU A 72 -14.93 13.07 -29.01
C LEU A 72 -15.58 11.85 -29.68
N PRO A 73 -14.98 11.36 -30.76
CA PRO A 73 -15.39 10.08 -31.34
C PRO A 73 -15.08 8.94 -30.36
N PRO A 74 -15.83 7.83 -30.42
CA PRO A 74 -15.45 6.62 -29.72
C PRO A 74 -14.04 6.17 -30.08
N SER A 75 -13.36 5.48 -29.16
CA SER A 75 -12.05 4.87 -29.44
C SER A 75 -12.11 4.03 -30.72
N ALA A 76 -11.21 4.30 -31.63
CA ALA A 76 -11.04 3.45 -32.81
C ALA A 76 -10.22 2.20 -32.42
N PRO A 77 -10.47 1.03 -33.05
CA PRO A 77 -9.58 -0.11 -32.89
C PRO A 77 -8.15 0.28 -33.23
N MET A 78 -7.22 0.09 -32.28
CA MET A 78 -5.81 0.37 -32.48
C MET A 78 -5.23 -0.54 -33.59
N PRO A 79 -4.23 -0.10 -34.38
CA PRO A 79 -3.52 -1.00 -35.28
C PRO A 79 -2.85 -2.11 -34.48
N GLN A 80 -2.92 -3.34 -35.00
CA GLN A 80 -2.36 -4.55 -34.40
C GLN A 80 -0.81 -4.50 -34.34
N LEU A 81 -0.28 -3.76 -33.39
CA LEU A 81 1.13 -3.75 -33.04
C LEU A 81 1.22 -4.24 -31.61
N ASP A 82 1.45 -5.54 -31.45
CA ASP A 82 1.74 -6.13 -30.15
C ASP A 82 3.04 -5.51 -29.65
N ARG A 83 2.95 -4.62 -28.68
CA ARG A 83 4.10 -3.89 -28.13
C ARG A 83 4.01 -3.83 -26.61
N GLU A 84 5.15 -3.78 -26.00
CA GLU A 84 5.29 -3.37 -24.61
C GLU A 84 5.47 -1.85 -24.58
N VAL A 85 4.68 -1.15 -23.78
CA VAL A 85 4.85 0.28 -23.53
C VAL A 85 5.81 0.42 -22.37
N ASN A 86 6.90 1.16 -22.60
CA ASN A 86 7.96 1.42 -21.63
C ASN A 86 8.40 0.15 -20.87
N PRO A 87 9.21 -0.71 -21.52
CA PRO A 87 9.83 -1.81 -20.79
C PRO A 87 10.56 -1.20 -19.59
N ARG A 88 10.31 -1.71 -18.39
CA ARG A 88 11.04 -1.29 -17.19
C ARG A 88 12.52 -1.25 -17.50
N MET A 89 13.19 -0.17 -17.07
CA MET A 89 14.61 0.01 -17.37
C MET A 89 15.37 -1.28 -17.07
N ASN A 90 16.10 -1.79 -18.04
CA ASN A 90 16.87 -3.02 -17.92
C ASN A 90 17.78 -2.88 -16.69
N PHE A 91 17.56 -3.71 -15.70
CA PHE A 91 18.45 -3.82 -14.57
C PHE A 91 19.82 -4.28 -15.05
N SER A 92 20.74 -3.34 -15.26
CA SER A 92 22.13 -3.63 -15.58
C SER A 92 22.90 -3.70 -14.26
N GLY A 93 22.90 -4.83 -13.64
CA GLY A 93 23.71 -5.08 -12.46
C GLY A 93 23.78 -6.56 -12.15
N ASP A 94 24.87 -7.01 -11.59
CA ASP A 94 24.96 -8.31 -10.93
C ASP A 94 24.05 -8.26 -9.69
N LEU A 95 22.75 -8.42 -9.92
CA LEU A 95 21.73 -8.44 -8.89
C LEU A 95 21.95 -9.68 -8.05
N VAL A 96 21.73 -9.52 -6.79
CA VAL A 96 21.97 -10.48 -5.74
C VAL A 96 21.55 -11.88 -6.19
N LYS A 97 22.53 -12.71 -6.45
CA LYS A 97 22.33 -14.12 -6.75
C LYS A 97 22.07 -14.83 -5.45
N ASP A 98 20.99 -15.58 -5.43
CA ASP A 98 20.69 -16.56 -4.39
C ASP A 98 20.70 -15.96 -2.97
N PHE A 99 19.70 -15.13 -2.65
CA PHE A 99 19.29 -15.02 -1.27
C PHE A 99 18.61 -16.33 -0.88
N ASP A 100 19.19 -17.03 0.04
CA ASP A 100 18.50 -18.08 0.78
C ASP A 100 17.36 -17.40 1.55
N PRO A 101 16.10 -17.82 1.37
CA PRO A 101 15.01 -17.27 2.15
C PRO A 101 15.35 -17.45 3.63
N PRO A 102 15.33 -16.40 4.41
CA PRO A 102 16.01 -16.43 5.69
C PRO A 102 15.46 -17.44 6.67
N ASN A 103 14.23 -17.82 6.70
CA ASN A 103 13.76 -18.63 7.83
C ASN A 103 12.45 -19.39 7.68
N GLY A 104 12.08 -19.86 6.52
CA GLY A 104 10.89 -20.71 6.34
C GLY A 104 9.67 -19.94 5.82
N PRO A 105 8.47 -20.48 5.94
CA PRO A 105 7.27 -19.86 5.42
C PRO A 105 6.95 -18.56 6.17
N ASP A 106 6.30 -17.62 5.47
CA ASP A 106 5.83 -16.35 6.04
C ASP A 106 5.12 -16.57 7.39
N PRO A 107 5.58 -15.94 8.48
CA PRO A 107 5.09 -16.21 9.83
C PRO A 107 3.61 -15.84 10.04
N LEU A 108 3.06 -14.92 9.24
CA LEU A 108 1.68 -14.47 9.37
C LEU A 108 0.66 -15.42 8.72
N LEU A 109 1.11 -16.39 7.92
CA LEU A 109 0.23 -17.47 7.43
C LEU A 109 -0.41 -18.25 8.57
N ALA A 110 0.33 -18.49 9.65
CA ALA A 110 -0.19 -19.21 10.82
C ALA A 110 -1.28 -18.39 11.53
N VAL A 111 -1.16 -17.06 11.54
CA VAL A 111 -2.17 -16.16 12.11
C VAL A 111 -3.45 -16.22 11.31
N GLN A 112 -3.36 -16.11 9.98
CA GLN A 112 -4.51 -16.25 9.08
C GLN A 112 -5.17 -17.63 9.20
N ALA A 113 -4.39 -18.70 9.24
CA ALA A 113 -4.90 -20.07 9.32
C ALA A 113 -5.57 -20.41 10.67
N ALA A 114 -5.18 -19.73 11.75
CA ALA A 114 -5.76 -19.90 13.07
C ALA A 114 -7.07 -19.10 13.27
N ALA A 115 -7.36 -18.15 12.38
CA ALA A 115 -8.59 -17.37 12.46
C ALA A 115 -9.81 -18.27 12.17
N PRO A 116 -10.87 -18.18 12.99
CA PRO A 116 -12.13 -18.83 12.63
C PRO A 116 -12.64 -18.21 11.33
N GLU A 117 -13.08 -19.06 10.41
CA GLU A 117 -13.76 -18.57 9.22
C GLU A 117 -15.08 -17.91 9.66
N ALA A 118 -15.19 -16.60 9.45
CA ALA A 118 -16.38 -15.86 9.79
C ALA A 118 -17.49 -16.17 8.78
N ALA A 119 -18.75 -16.15 9.22
CA ALA A 119 -19.85 -16.19 8.29
C ALA A 119 -19.81 -14.91 7.42
N PRO A 120 -19.92 -15.05 6.08
CA PRO A 120 -19.88 -13.88 5.19
C PRO A 120 -21.00 -12.91 5.53
N ASP A 121 -20.65 -11.67 5.83
CA ASP A 121 -21.61 -10.62 6.16
C ASP A 121 -21.94 -9.81 4.92
N GLY A 122 -22.75 -10.40 4.01
CA GLY A 122 -23.19 -9.78 2.76
C GLY A 122 -22.11 -9.49 1.72
N PHE A 123 -20.88 -9.92 1.99
CA PHE A 123 -19.71 -9.57 1.17
C PHE A 123 -19.53 -10.46 -0.06
N ASN A 124 -20.17 -11.61 -0.10
CA ASN A 124 -19.97 -12.67 -1.10
C ASN A 124 -20.65 -12.43 -2.45
N THR A 125 -21.56 -11.46 -2.55
CA THR A 125 -22.29 -11.18 -3.78
C THR A 125 -21.96 -9.78 -4.30
N PRO A 126 -21.27 -9.65 -5.44
CA PRO A 126 -21.00 -8.33 -6.02
C PRO A 126 -22.29 -7.60 -6.41
N ILE A 127 -22.34 -6.30 -6.10
CA ILE A 127 -23.41 -5.39 -6.56
C ILE A 127 -23.31 -5.24 -8.06
N PHE A 128 -22.10 -5.05 -8.56
CA PHE A 128 -21.76 -5.06 -9.98
C PHE A 128 -20.57 -5.97 -10.23
N ASN A 129 -20.62 -6.68 -11.37
CA ASN A 129 -19.56 -7.56 -11.83
C ASN A 129 -19.58 -7.60 -13.36
N LEU A 130 -18.80 -6.75 -14.01
CA LEU A 130 -18.85 -6.52 -15.46
C LEU A 130 -17.46 -6.54 -16.09
N ASN A 131 -17.44 -6.81 -17.40
CA ASN A 131 -16.22 -6.63 -18.18
C ASN A 131 -15.93 -5.14 -18.31
N GLY A 132 -14.68 -4.77 -18.02
CA GLY A 132 -14.14 -3.48 -18.37
C GLY A 132 -13.63 -3.47 -19.81
N GLN A 133 -12.65 -2.61 -20.08
CA GLN A 133 -12.03 -2.49 -21.39
C GLN A 133 -11.25 -3.76 -21.77
N GLY A 134 -11.12 -4.03 -23.05
CA GLY A 134 -10.42 -5.19 -23.61
C GLY A 134 -9.05 -4.83 -24.17
N TYR A 135 -8.38 -5.82 -24.75
CA TYR A 135 -7.01 -5.75 -25.26
C TYR A 135 -6.82 -4.68 -26.33
N THR A 136 -5.83 -3.83 -26.12
CA THR A 136 -5.44 -2.70 -26.99
C THR A 136 -4.18 -2.95 -27.78
N PHE A 137 -3.71 -4.20 -27.89
CA PHE A 137 -2.44 -4.59 -28.51
C PHE A 137 -1.19 -4.07 -27.78
N VAL A 138 -1.35 -3.76 -26.48
CA VAL A 138 -0.28 -3.32 -25.60
C VAL A 138 -0.24 -4.22 -24.38
N ASN A 139 0.92 -4.55 -23.87
CA ASN A 139 1.17 -5.31 -22.65
C ASN A 139 2.10 -4.51 -21.73
N PRO A 140 1.80 -4.53 -20.43
CA PRO A 140 0.60 -5.01 -19.75
C PRO A 140 -0.58 -4.01 -19.89
N PRO A 141 -1.78 -4.30 -19.29
CA PRO A 141 -2.94 -3.39 -19.41
C PRO A 141 -2.87 -2.14 -18.54
N ASP A 142 -2.07 -2.12 -17.49
CA ASP A 142 -1.97 -1.02 -16.53
C ASP A 142 -3.34 -0.51 -16.08
N THR A 143 -4.17 -1.47 -15.66
CA THR A 143 -5.58 -1.21 -15.40
C THR A 143 -5.78 -0.41 -14.14
N VAL A 144 -6.34 0.78 -14.28
CA VAL A 144 -6.74 1.64 -13.16
C VAL A 144 -8.18 2.09 -13.31
N GLY A 145 -8.81 2.44 -12.19
CA GLY A 145 -10.17 2.95 -12.20
C GLY A 145 -10.51 3.58 -10.87
N ASP A 146 -11.39 4.58 -10.91
CA ASP A 146 -11.89 5.23 -9.70
C ASP A 146 -13.38 5.54 -9.79
N VAL A 147 -14.01 5.66 -8.62
CA VAL A 147 -15.43 5.93 -8.48
C VAL A 147 -15.70 7.34 -7.98
N GLY A 148 -16.47 8.10 -8.75
CA GLY A 148 -16.99 9.40 -8.34
C GLY A 148 -18.43 9.33 -7.83
N LYS A 149 -19.07 10.49 -7.70
CA LYS A 149 -20.46 10.56 -7.22
C LYS A 149 -21.45 9.89 -8.17
N ASN A 150 -21.26 10.03 -9.49
CA ASN A 150 -22.22 9.57 -10.50
C ASN A 150 -21.61 8.65 -11.55
N HIS A 151 -20.29 8.54 -11.62
CA HIS A 151 -19.57 7.82 -12.66
C HIS A 151 -18.50 6.92 -12.05
N TYR A 152 -18.17 5.86 -12.77
CA TYR A 152 -16.93 5.13 -12.64
C TYR A 152 -16.10 5.36 -13.90
N VAL A 153 -14.84 5.69 -13.76
CA VAL A 153 -13.92 5.91 -14.88
C VAL A 153 -12.81 4.89 -14.82
N GLN A 154 -12.57 4.20 -15.95
CA GLN A 154 -11.47 3.23 -16.10
C GLN A 154 -10.52 3.72 -17.18
N MET A 155 -9.22 3.60 -16.93
CA MET A 155 -8.16 3.78 -17.93
C MET A 155 -7.34 2.51 -18.06
N ILE A 156 -6.81 2.28 -19.24
CA ILE A 156 -5.95 1.14 -19.56
C ILE A 156 -4.80 1.61 -20.45
N ASN A 157 -3.76 0.79 -20.53
CA ASN A 157 -2.60 1.04 -21.38
C ASN A 157 -2.97 1.16 -22.84
N ALA A 158 -2.18 1.93 -23.62
CA ALA A 158 -2.54 2.63 -24.85
C ALA A 158 -3.56 3.76 -24.62
N THR A 159 -3.85 4.02 -23.34
CA THR A 159 -4.56 5.17 -22.80
C THR A 159 -5.95 5.41 -23.38
N ASP A 160 -6.75 4.34 -23.40
CA ASP A 160 -8.19 4.45 -23.60
C ASP A 160 -8.90 4.74 -22.28
N VAL A 161 -9.87 5.64 -22.34
CA VAL A 161 -10.73 6.02 -21.22
C VAL A 161 -12.12 5.46 -21.43
N ALA A 162 -12.68 4.81 -20.43
CA ALA A 162 -14.08 4.36 -20.42
C ALA A 162 -14.82 4.96 -19.22
N ILE A 163 -15.98 5.54 -19.49
CA ILE A 163 -16.85 6.16 -18.50
C ILE A 163 -18.12 5.32 -18.37
N TYR A 164 -18.45 4.94 -17.14
CA TYR A 164 -19.61 4.14 -16.80
C TYR A 164 -20.55 4.94 -15.89
N ASN A 165 -21.87 4.72 -16.05
CA ASN A 165 -22.86 5.18 -15.09
C ASN A 165 -22.76 4.36 -13.80
N LYS A 166 -22.46 5.01 -12.68
CA LYS A 166 -22.27 4.32 -11.40
C LYS A 166 -23.50 3.54 -10.93
N ALA A 167 -24.69 4.12 -11.10
CA ALA A 167 -25.93 3.52 -10.59
C ALA A 167 -26.40 2.29 -11.38
N THR A 168 -26.01 2.19 -12.65
CA THR A 168 -26.47 1.11 -13.56
C THR A 168 -25.35 0.25 -14.09
N ALA A 169 -24.08 0.64 -13.87
CA ALA A 169 -22.88 0.08 -14.46
C ALA A 169 -22.85 0.07 -15.99
N ALA A 170 -23.77 0.81 -16.65
CA ALA A 170 -23.81 0.91 -18.10
C ALA A 170 -22.64 1.76 -18.62
N LEU A 171 -21.98 1.27 -19.68
CA LEU A 171 -20.98 2.05 -20.39
C LEU A 171 -21.66 3.27 -21.04
N ILE A 172 -21.16 4.48 -20.74
CA ILE A 172 -21.63 5.73 -21.32
C ILE A 172 -20.82 6.08 -22.56
N GLN A 173 -19.49 6.04 -22.44
CA GLN A 173 -18.58 6.47 -23.50
C GLN A 173 -17.21 5.80 -23.36
N THR A 174 -16.55 5.57 -24.50
CA THR A 174 -15.10 5.33 -24.60
C THR A 174 -14.48 6.34 -25.54
N PHE A 175 -13.26 6.76 -25.27
CA PHE A 175 -12.47 7.60 -26.17
C PHE A 175 -10.98 7.36 -25.97
N ALA A 176 -10.20 7.54 -27.04
CA ALA A 176 -8.75 7.54 -26.92
C ALA A 176 -8.31 8.81 -26.18
N PHE A 177 -7.49 8.67 -25.17
CA PHE A 177 -7.03 9.80 -24.34
C PHE A 177 -6.33 10.87 -25.17
N THR A 178 -5.55 10.44 -26.18
CA THR A 178 -4.92 11.32 -27.19
C THR A 178 -5.90 12.23 -27.93
N SER A 179 -7.18 11.84 -28.02
CA SER A 179 -8.21 12.64 -28.67
C SER A 179 -8.59 13.90 -27.88
N LEU A 180 -8.30 13.96 -26.56
CA LEU A 180 -8.46 15.18 -25.77
C LEU A 180 -7.50 16.28 -26.21
N GLY A 181 -6.40 15.95 -26.86
CA GLY A 181 -5.33 16.90 -27.18
C GLY A 181 -4.46 17.26 -25.97
N GLY A 182 -3.96 18.48 -25.90
CA GLY A 182 -3.04 18.89 -24.84
C GLY A 182 -1.70 18.16 -24.93
N CYS A 183 -1.24 17.59 -23.82
CA CYS A 183 0.03 16.86 -23.72
C CYS A 183 -0.12 15.33 -23.90
N SER A 184 -1.31 14.83 -24.18
CA SER A 184 -1.56 13.39 -24.33
C SER A 184 -0.83 12.79 -25.53
N THR A 185 -0.19 11.64 -25.36
CA THR A 185 0.66 10.97 -26.34
C THR A 185 0.33 9.50 -26.58
N GLY A 186 -0.43 8.87 -25.66
CA GLY A 186 -0.64 7.42 -25.66
C GLY A 186 0.60 6.63 -25.24
N ASN A 187 1.49 7.24 -24.46
CA ASN A 187 2.76 6.61 -24.04
C ASN A 187 2.62 5.61 -22.89
N GLY A 188 1.49 5.57 -22.21
CA GLY A 188 1.19 4.54 -21.22
C GLY A 188 1.23 4.99 -19.77
N ASP A 189 1.15 4.02 -18.88
CA ASP A 189 1.01 4.14 -17.42
C ASP A 189 -0.09 5.13 -17.03
N PRO A 190 -1.34 4.91 -17.49
CA PRO A 190 -2.43 5.81 -17.17
C PRO A 190 -2.80 5.71 -15.70
N ILE A 191 -3.17 6.85 -15.09
CA ILE A 191 -3.77 6.87 -13.77
C ILE A 191 -5.05 7.70 -13.81
N VAL A 192 -6.09 7.20 -13.17
CA VAL A 192 -7.31 7.97 -12.89
C VAL A 192 -7.56 8.02 -11.40
N LEU A 193 -7.85 9.22 -10.90
CA LEU A 193 -8.29 9.45 -9.54
C LEU A 193 -9.52 10.36 -9.54
N TYR A 194 -10.36 10.18 -8.56
CA TYR A 194 -11.44 11.10 -8.26
C TYR A 194 -11.07 11.96 -7.04
N ASP A 195 -10.89 13.24 -7.27
CA ASP A 195 -10.67 14.21 -6.21
C ASP A 195 -12.00 14.52 -5.50
N GLN A 196 -12.30 13.78 -4.46
CA GLN A 196 -13.55 13.89 -3.71
C GLN A 196 -13.71 15.22 -2.97
N LEU A 197 -12.59 15.88 -2.60
CA LEU A 197 -12.63 17.19 -1.94
C LEU A 197 -13.06 18.31 -2.90
N ALA A 198 -12.73 18.18 -4.18
CA ALA A 198 -13.06 19.14 -5.22
C ALA A 198 -14.23 18.72 -6.13
N ASP A 199 -14.63 17.46 -6.08
CA ASP A 199 -15.58 16.85 -7.01
C ASP A 199 -15.08 16.98 -8.46
N ARG A 200 -13.85 16.45 -8.70
CA ARG A 200 -13.14 16.54 -9.99
C ARG A 200 -12.45 15.24 -10.33
N TRP A 201 -12.26 15.03 -11.62
CA TRP A 201 -11.49 13.92 -12.16
C TRP A 201 -10.07 14.35 -12.46
N PHE A 202 -9.12 13.54 -12.04
CA PHE A 202 -7.70 13.60 -12.35
C PHE A 202 -7.39 12.43 -13.29
N LEU A 203 -6.87 12.72 -14.48
CA LEU A 203 -6.40 11.72 -15.43
C LEU A 203 -4.93 12.00 -15.74
N SER A 204 -4.12 10.98 -15.94
CA SER A 204 -2.70 11.14 -16.23
C SER A 204 -2.18 10.03 -17.13
N GLU A 205 -1.11 10.32 -17.84
CA GLU A 205 -0.24 9.39 -18.57
C GLU A 205 1.17 9.99 -18.72
N PHE A 206 2.10 9.25 -19.29
CA PHE A 206 3.38 9.83 -19.70
C PHE A 206 3.17 10.90 -20.79
N GLY A 207 3.79 12.05 -20.59
CA GLY A 207 3.80 13.12 -21.56
C GLY A 207 4.94 12.99 -22.59
N PRO A 208 5.09 13.99 -23.49
CA PRO A 208 6.21 14.06 -24.41
C PRO A 208 7.56 14.18 -23.67
N GLY A 209 8.54 13.39 -24.08
CA GLY A 209 9.87 13.38 -23.45
C GLY A 209 9.81 12.91 -21.99
N ASN A 210 10.59 13.54 -21.13
CA ASN A 210 10.52 13.29 -19.69
C ASN A 210 9.48 14.22 -19.08
N SER A 211 8.21 13.80 -19.05
CA SER A 211 7.15 14.60 -18.46
C SER A 211 5.95 13.76 -18.01
N LEU A 212 5.23 14.28 -17.03
CA LEU A 212 3.92 13.81 -16.63
C LEU A 212 2.86 14.67 -17.31
N CYS A 213 1.92 14.04 -17.98
CA CYS A 213 0.78 14.68 -18.63
C CYS A 213 -0.46 14.49 -17.77
N ILE A 214 -1.00 15.58 -17.23
CA ILE A 214 -2.07 15.55 -16.24
C ILE A 214 -3.25 16.39 -16.71
N PHE A 215 -4.46 15.84 -16.55
CA PHE A 215 -5.71 16.47 -16.90
C PHE A 215 -6.61 16.59 -15.67
N ILE A 216 -7.11 17.80 -15.40
CA ILE A 216 -8.08 18.06 -14.33
C ILE A 216 -9.40 18.46 -14.95
N SER A 217 -10.49 17.74 -14.65
CA SER A 217 -11.81 18.06 -15.18
C SER A 217 -12.29 19.43 -14.69
N GLN A 218 -12.93 20.20 -15.57
CA GLN A 218 -13.50 21.50 -15.18
C GLN A 218 -14.70 21.38 -14.27
N THR A 219 -15.41 20.26 -14.36
CA THR A 219 -16.67 19.98 -13.64
C THR A 219 -16.66 18.56 -13.09
N PRO A 220 -17.62 18.19 -12.24
CA PRO A 220 -17.80 16.81 -11.78
C PRO A 220 -18.09 15.77 -12.88
N ASP A 221 -18.52 16.24 -14.06
CA ASP A 221 -18.83 15.38 -15.19
C ASP A 221 -17.54 15.01 -15.96
N PRO A 222 -17.12 13.72 -15.98
CA PRO A 222 -15.92 13.28 -16.69
C PRO A 222 -16.03 13.41 -18.22
N GLN A 223 -17.23 13.63 -18.75
CA GLN A 223 -17.46 13.92 -20.18
C GLN A 223 -17.25 15.40 -20.54
N GLY A 224 -16.91 16.24 -19.57
CA GLY A 224 -16.60 17.66 -19.75
C GLY A 224 -15.24 17.92 -20.38
N ALA A 225 -14.84 19.19 -20.41
CA ALA A 225 -13.50 19.62 -20.78
C ALA A 225 -12.53 19.51 -19.59
N TYR A 226 -11.24 19.46 -19.90
CA TYR A 226 -10.17 19.32 -18.93
C TYR A 226 -9.12 20.43 -19.09
N TYR A 227 -8.46 20.78 -18.00
CA TYR A 227 -7.21 21.53 -18.00
C TYR A 227 -6.05 20.55 -18.12
N SER A 228 -5.30 20.62 -19.23
CA SER A 228 -4.16 19.76 -19.54
C SER A 228 -2.85 20.43 -19.12
N TYR A 229 -2.07 19.78 -18.26
CA TYR A 229 -0.78 20.25 -17.75
C TYR A 229 0.33 19.27 -18.13
N GLN A 230 1.41 19.79 -18.73
CA GLN A 230 2.64 19.01 -18.98
C GLN A 230 3.72 19.41 -17.99
N PHE A 231 3.94 18.62 -16.97
CA PHE A 231 5.03 18.84 -16.00
C PHE A 231 6.28 18.11 -16.47
N ASN A 232 7.30 18.85 -16.89
CA ASN A 232 8.60 18.30 -17.23
C ASN A 232 9.30 17.78 -15.97
N THR A 233 10.00 16.67 -16.10
CA THR A 233 10.74 15.99 -15.03
C THR A 233 12.22 15.89 -15.39
N PRO A 234 13.14 15.86 -14.39
CA PRO A 234 14.57 15.76 -14.68
C PRO A 234 14.98 14.48 -15.43
N SER A 235 14.30 13.37 -15.16
CA SER A 235 14.46 12.08 -15.82
C SER A 235 13.10 11.49 -16.19
N PHE A 236 13.09 10.38 -16.90
CA PHE A 236 11.84 9.71 -17.28
C PHE A 236 11.11 9.22 -16.01
N PRO A 237 9.85 9.65 -15.77
CA PRO A 237 9.12 9.35 -14.54
C PRO A 237 8.37 8.02 -14.65
N ASP A 238 9.10 6.91 -14.71
CA ASP A 238 8.59 5.56 -14.88
C ASP A 238 7.69 5.12 -13.72
N TYR A 239 6.69 4.30 -14.01
CA TYR A 239 5.79 3.68 -13.03
C TYR A 239 5.17 4.67 -12.03
N PRO A 240 4.49 5.74 -12.49
CA PRO A 240 3.99 6.78 -11.61
C PRO A 240 2.80 6.28 -10.76
N LYS A 241 2.76 6.70 -9.49
CA LYS A 241 1.59 6.57 -8.62
C LYS A 241 1.20 7.94 -8.10
N TYR A 242 -0.09 8.17 -7.94
CA TYR A 242 -0.59 9.47 -7.51
C TYR A 242 -1.45 9.36 -6.26
N GLY A 243 -1.56 10.49 -5.53
CA GLY A 243 -2.46 10.64 -4.41
C GLY A 243 -3.04 12.06 -4.35
N VAL A 244 -4.33 12.13 -4.03
CA VAL A 244 -5.06 13.37 -3.79
C VAL A 244 -4.84 13.80 -2.34
N TRP A 245 -4.44 15.07 -2.17
CA TRP A 245 -4.29 15.69 -0.85
C TRP A 245 -4.81 17.14 -0.87
N PRO A 246 -5.16 17.74 0.27
CA PRO A 246 -5.73 19.08 0.27
C PRO A 246 -4.87 20.17 -0.38
N ASP A 247 -3.55 20.06 -0.25
CA ASP A 247 -2.57 21.09 -0.67
C ASP A 247 -1.89 20.79 -2.00
N ALA A 248 -1.90 19.53 -2.46
CA ALA A 248 -1.26 19.13 -3.72
C ALA A 248 -1.88 17.84 -4.29
N TYR A 249 -1.63 17.58 -5.57
CA TYR A 249 -1.59 16.22 -6.12
C TYR A 249 -0.15 15.74 -5.96
N TYR A 250 0.02 14.61 -5.28
CA TYR A 250 1.34 14.01 -5.09
C TYR A 250 1.56 12.89 -6.10
N ALA A 251 2.78 12.76 -6.60
CA ALA A 251 3.17 11.67 -7.47
C ALA A 251 4.50 11.08 -7.03
N THR A 252 4.67 9.78 -7.21
CA THR A 252 5.96 9.11 -7.09
C THR A 252 6.34 8.49 -8.42
N SER A 253 7.62 8.28 -8.68
CA SER A 253 8.11 7.61 -9.87
C SER A 253 9.39 6.85 -9.60
N ASN A 254 9.58 5.77 -10.39
CA ASN A 254 10.81 5.00 -10.47
C ASN A 254 11.80 5.75 -11.38
N GLU A 255 12.80 6.36 -10.78
CA GLU A 255 13.88 7.08 -11.46
C GLU A 255 15.22 6.52 -10.97
N SER A 256 16.34 7.15 -11.33
CA SER A 256 17.67 6.76 -10.81
C SER A 256 17.80 6.86 -9.27
N SER A 257 16.89 7.60 -8.66
CA SER A 257 16.58 7.61 -7.22
C SER A 257 15.08 7.78 -7.12
N PRO A 258 14.39 7.13 -6.15
CA PRO A 258 12.94 7.22 -6.05
C PRO A 258 12.52 8.67 -5.91
N ALA A 259 11.69 9.13 -6.83
CA ALA A 259 11.30 10.54 -6.90
C ALA A 259 9.88 10.76 -6.38
N ILE A 260 9.66 11.92 -5.77
CA ILE A 260 8.38 12.36 -5.24
C ILE A 260 8.12 13.78 -5.72
N TYR A 261 6.94 13.98 -6.30
CA TYR A 261 6.47 15.26 -6.81
C TYR A 261 5.26 15.74 -6.03
N ALA A 262 5.15 17.05 -5.82
CA ALA A 262 3.93 17.73 -5.44
C ALA A 262 3.57 18.74 -6.54
N MET A 263 2.31 18.75 -7.00
CA MET A 263 1.78 19.68 -8.00
C MET A 263 0.71 20.56 -7.37
N ASP A 264 0.73 21.87 -7.69
CA ASP A 264 -0.14 22.89 -7.06
C ASP A 264 -1.62 22.66 -7.42
N ARG A 265 -2.28 21.79 -6.61
CA ARG A 265 -3.67 21.40 -6.79
C ARG A 265 -4.62 22.60 -6.90
N ALA A 266 -4.44 23.61 -6.06
CA ALA A 266 -5.34 24.77 -6.04
C ALA A 266 -5.32 25.53 -7.36
N LYS A 267 -4.13 25.73 -7.95
CA LYS A 267 -3.99 26.35 -9.27
C LYS A 267 -4.47 25.45 -10.39
N MET A 268 -4.19 24.14 -10.32
CA MET A 268 -4.64 23.17 -11.32
C MET A 268 -6.17 23.10 -11.40
N LEU A 269 -6.86 23.08 -10.27
CA LEU A 269 -8.33 23.13 -10.20
C LEU A 269 -8.91 24.41 -10.79
N ALA A 270 -8.20 25.53 -10.62
CA ALA A 270 -8.61 26.84 -11.15
C ALA A 270 -8.25 27.09 -12.62
N GLY A 271 -7.52 26.17 -13.27
CA GLY A 271 -7.02 26.36 -14.63
C GLY A 271 -5.97 27.48 -14.74
N LEU A 272 -5.21 27.71 -13.68
CA LEU A 272 -4.15 28.72 -13.61
C LEU A 272 -2.77 28.10 -13.82
N PRO A 273 -1.74 28.89 -14.19
CA PRO A 273 -0.37 28.37 -14.24
C PRO A 273 0.04 27.75 -12.92
N ALA A 274 0.40 26.47 -12.93
CA ALA A 274 0.75 25.65 -11.78
C ALA A 274 2.21 25.23 -11.81
N THR A 275 2.84 25.14 -10.63
CA THR A 275 4.22 24.65 -10.47
C THR A 275 4.22 23.26 -9.83
N SER A 276 5.38 22.58 -9.93
CA SER A 276 5.65 21.35 -9.21
C SER A 276 6.92 21.49 -8.36
N GLN A 277 7.02 20.66 -7.32
CA GLN A 277 8.21 20.52 -6.50
C GLN A 277 8.56 19.05 -6.40
N ARG A 278 9.85 18.71 -6.43
CA ARG A 278 10.35 17.35 -6.40
C ARG A 278 11.38 17.19 -5.31
N PHE A 279 11.34 16.03 -4.67
CA PHE A 279 12.41 15.48 -3.84
C PHE A 279 12.75 14.07 -4.30
N THR A 280 13.87 13.53 -3.79
CA THR A 280 14.24 12.12 -3.97
C THR A 280 14.50 11.47 -2.62
N ALA A 281 14.15 10.20 -2.51
CA ALA A 281 14.58 9.36 -1.40
C ALA A 281 15.87 8.62 -1.75
N THR A 282 16.56 8.08 -0.73
CA THR A 282 17.71 7.21 -0.95
C THR A 282 17.23 5.89 -1.57
N GLY A 283 17.91 5.43 -2.61
CA GLY A 283 17.67 4.12 -3.22
C GLY A 283 17.96 2.95 -2.27
N LEU A 284 17.33 1.82 -2.51
CA LEU A 284 17.62 0.58 -1.80
C LEU A 284 18.87 -0.09 -2.40
N ALA A 285 19.73 -0.63 -1.54
CA ALA A 285 20.91 -1.33 -2.00
C ALA A 285 20.54 -2.63 -2.73
N GLY A 286 21.16 -2.91 -3.86
CA GLY A 286 21.05 -4.19 -4.56
C GLY A 286 19.82 -4.35 -5.46
N PHE A 287 18.95 -3.34 -5.58
CA PHE A 287 17.77 -3.38 -6.41
C PHE A 287 17.59 -2.08 -7.22
N GLY A 288 17.12 -2.19 -8.46
CA GLY A 288 17.01 -1.05 -9.37
C GLY A 288 15.57 -0.55 -9.62
N PHE A 289 14.55 -1.16 -9.01
CA PHE A 289 13.17 -0.70 -9.11
C PHE A 289 12.82 0.17 -7.90
N GLU A 290 12.99 1.47 -8.08
CA GLU A 290 12.99 2.47 -7.00
C GLU A 290 11.59 3.07 -6.81
N ALA A 291 10.62 2.22 -6.43
CA ALA A 291 9.22 2.64 -6.34
C ALA A 291 8.81 3.01 -4.90
N LEU A 292 8.18 4.17 -4.79
CA LEU A 292 7.48 4.64 -3.60
C LEU A 292 5.98 4.76 -3.92
N THR A 293 5.13 4.87 -2.89
CA THR A 293 3.68 5.03 -3.06
C THR A 293 3.18 6.17 -2.17
N PRO A 294 2.54 7.22 -2.74
CA PRO A 294 2.00 8.32 -1.96
C PRO A 294 0.66 7.94 -1.35
N ALA A 295 0.34 8.52 -0.19
CA ALA A 295 -0.98 8.41 0.41
C ALA A 295 -2.02 9.10 -0.45
N ASP A 296 -3.13 8.39 -0.70
CA ASP A 296 -4.28 8.87 -1.45
C ASP A 296 -5.53 8.83 -0.58
N LEU A 297 -6.27 9.94 -0.56
CA LEU A 297 -7.38 10.16 0.38
C LEU A 297 -8.61 9.36 0.00
N ASP A 298 -9.11 8.55 0.94
CA ASP A 298 -10.45 7.95 0.94
C ASP A 298 -11.37 8.66 1.94
N GLY A 299 -12.67 8.65 1.66
CA GLY A 299 -13.68 9.30 2.49
C GLY A 299 -13.67 10.84 2.36
N MET A 300 -14.67 11.49 2.95
CA MET A 300 -14.89 12.94 2.81
C MET A 300 -14.20 13.78 3.89
N THR A 301 -13.61 13.14 4.91
CA THR A 301 -12.91 13.84 5.99
C THR A 301 -11.46 14.09 5.58
N PRO A 302 -11.06 15.36 5.36
CA PRO A 302 -9.68 15.66 5.01
C PRO A 302 -8.74 15.34 6.17
N PRO A 303 -7.43 15.14 5.91
CA PRO A 303 -6.45 15.07 6.96
C PRO A 303 -6.46 16.37 7.79
N PRO A 304 -5.97 16.33 9.04
CA PRO A 304 -5.86 17.55 9.87
C PRO A 304 -5.12 18.65 9.12
N ALA A 305 -5.55 19.90 9.32
CA ALA A 305 -4.98 21.05 8.61
C ALA A 305 -3.46 21.13 8.77
N GLY A 306 -2.74 21.24 7.65
CA GLY A 306 -1.28 21.27 7.60
C GLY A 306 -0.61 19.90 7.72
N SER A 307 -1.37 18.82 7.67
CA SER A 307 -0.77 17.47 7.58
C SER A 307 0.04 17.31 6.30
N PRO A 308 1.28 16.79 6.38
CA PRO A 308 2.04 16.40 5.20
C PRO A 308 1.33 15.27 4.46
N ASN A 309 1.65 15.06 3.18
CA ASN A 309 1.36 13.78 2.56
C ASN A 309 2.39 12.74 3.06
N TYR A 310 1.96 11.50 3.14
CA TYR A 310 2.80 10.39 3.59
C TYR A 310 3.13 9.50 2.40
N ILE A 311 4.40 9.16 2.26
CA ILE A 311 4.92 8.36 1.16
C ILE A 311 5.62 7.15 1.75
N MET A 312 5.38 5.97 1.20
CA MET A 312 5.85 4.72 1.80
C MET A 312 6.49 3.78 0.80
N ARG A 313 7.35 2.90 1.32
CA ARG A 313 7.79 1.64 0.70
C ARG A 313 8.00 0.59 1.78
N HIS A 314 7.95 -0.67 1.43
CA HIS A 314 8.42 -1.76 2.27
C HIS A 314 9.90 -2.02 2.01
N VAL A 315 10.57 -2.63 2.96
CA VAL A 315 11.99 -3.00 2.87
C VAL A 315 12.18 -4.36 3.49
N ASP A 316 12.54 -5.32 2.66
CA ASP A 316 13.10 -6.62 3.04
C ASP A 316 14.55 -6.38 3.44
N THR A 317 14.89 -6.58 4.71
CA THR A 317 16.17 -6.15 5.26
C THR A 317 17.32 -7.09 4.90
N GLU A 318 17.03 -8.32 4.52
CA GLU A 318 17.97 -9.31 4.00
C GLU A 318 18.32 -8.99 2.55
N ALA A 319 17.33 -8.71 1.73
CA ALA A 319 17.50 -8.34 0.33
C ALA A 319 18.26 -7.01 0.16
N HIS A 320 18.05 -6.05 1.08
CA HIS A 320 18.57 -4.69 0.96
C HIS A 320 19.64 -4.33 2.00
N SER A 321 20.08 -5.25 2.81
CA SER A 321 21.18 -5.09 3.78
C SER A 321 21.05 -3.87 4.70
N VAL A 322 19.90 -3.68 5.31
CA VAL A 322 19.64 -2.58 6.25
C VAL A 322 20.28 -2.88 7.61
N ALA A 323 21.23 -2.07 8.02
CA ALA A 323 21.91 -2.24 9.30
C ALA A 323 20.99 -1.96 10.50
N GLY A 324 21.00 -2.84 11.49
CA GLY A 324 20.29 -2.65 12.76
C GLY A 324 19.01 -3.45 12.94
N TYR A 325 18.52 -4.13 11.92
CA TYR A 325 17.28 -4.92 11.95
C TYR A 325 17.50 -6.37 11.47
N PRO A 326 18.26 -7.19 12.21
CA PRO A 326 18.68 -8.51 11.72
C PRO A 326 17.60 -9.59 11.71
N ASN A 327 16.38 -9.30 12.21
CA ASN A 327 15.29 -10.27 12.33
C ASN A 327 13.90 -9.64 12.12
N ASN A 328 13.84 -8.47 11.50
CA ASN A 328 12.59 -7.78 11.23
C ASN A 328 12.72 -6.98 9.95
N ASP A 329 11.71 -7.08 9.13
CA ASP A 329 11.51 -6.17 8.02
C ASP A 329 10.86 -4.87 8.47
N LEU A 330 10.73 -3.94 7.56
CA LEU A 330 10.21 -2.63 7.91
C LEU A 330 9.42 -1.95 6.80
N LEU A 331 8.61 -1.00 7.20
CA LEU A 331 8.01 -0.01 6.33
C LEU A 331 8.71 1.33 6.55
N GLU A 332 9.27 1.89 5.48
CA GLU A 332 9.74 3.27 5.49
C GLU A 332 8.58 4.21 5.18
N ILE A 333 8.50 5.27 5.97
CA ILE A 333 7.49 6.31 5.82
C ILE A 333 8.16 7.68 5.79
N TYR A 334 7.75 8.50 4.82
CA TYR A 334 8.24 9.87 4.62
C TYR A 334 7.09 10.85 4.73
N ALA A 335 7.38 12.05 5.21
CA ALA A 335 6.45 13.16 5.29
C ALA A 335 6.87 14.27 4.31
N PHE A 336 6.01 14.59 3.34
CA PHE A 336 6.23 15.70 2.42
C PHE A 336 5.30 16.86 2.78
N SER A 337 5.88 17.95 3.30
CA SER A 337 5.19 19.20 3.55
C SER A 337 5.56 20.21 2.47
N VAL A 338 4.62 20.57 1.61
CA VAL A 338 4.83 21.52 0.52
C VAL A 338 4.54 22.96 0.97
N ASN A 339 5.39 23.89 0.57
CA ASN A 339 5.17 25.33 0.76
C ASN A 339 5.14 26.02 -0.61
N TRP A 340 3.97 26.42 -1.06
CA TRP A 340 3.77 27.06 -2.37
C TRP A 340 4.20 28.52 -2.40
N THR A 341 4.21 29.18 -1.23
CA THR A 341 4.61 30.61 -1.13
C THR A 341 6.13 30.76 -1.14
N THR A 342 6.83 29.88 -0.45
CA THR A 342 8.29 29.87 -0.36
C THR A 342 8.78 28.43 -0.57
N PRO A 343 8.93 27.98 -1.82
CA PRO A 343 9.24 26.58 -2.15
C PRO A 343 10.47 26.01 -1.42
N GLY A 344 11.50 26.83 -1.17
CA GLY A 344 12.66 26.43 -0.38
C GLY A 344 12.37 26.06 1.09
N ASN A 345 11.16 26.33 1.58
CA ASN A 345 10.72 25.90 2.91
C ASN A 345 9.90 24.59 2.87
N SER A 346 9.75 23.97 1.72
CA SER A 346 9.17 22.64 1.61
C SER A 346 10.13 21.61 2.19
N THR A 347 9.60 20.57 2.82
CA THR A 347 10.41 19.54 3.46
C THR A 347 9.96 18.15 3.02
N PHE A 348 10.92 17.26 2.84
CA PHE A 348 10.70 15.85 2.67
C PHE A 348 11.56 15.12 3.70
N THR A 349 10.92 14.50 4.68
CA THR A 349 11.60 13.97 5.87
C THR A 349 11.25 12.51 6.06
N LYS A 350 12.26 11.65 6.21
CA LYS A 350 12.06 10.27 6.66
C LYS A 350 11.60 10.28 8.12
N LEU A 351 10.49 9.64 8.40
CA LEU A 351 9.99 9.39 9.75
C LEU A 351 10.65 8.12 10.32
N PRO A 352 10.49 7.83 11.63
CA PRO A 352 10.97 6.58 12.18
C PRO A 352 10.44 5.36 11.43
N ASP A 353 11.31 4.37 11.20
CA ASP A 353 10.96 3.11 10.58
C ASP A 353 9.92 2.36 11.41
N ILE A 354 8.99 1.71 10.73
CA ILE A 354 7.95 0.90 11.36
C ILE A 354 8.30 -0.57 11.11
N LEU A 355 8.63 -1.27 12.20
CA LEU A 355 8.99 -2.69 12.12
C LEU A 355 7.75 -3.53 11.82
N THR A 356 7.93 -4.53 10.96
CA THR A 356 6.94 -5.54 10.59
C THR A 356 7.42 -6.92 11.03
N ALA A 357 6.55 -7.91 10.94
CA ALA A 357 6.98 -9.29 10.92
C ALA A 357 7.77 -9.57 9.64
N GLU A 358 8.67 -10.54 9.71
CA GLU A 358 9.49 -11.03 8.61
C GLU A 358 8.67 -11.34 7.37
N PHE A 359 9.18 -10.95 6.19
CA PHE A 359 8.65 -11.32 4.89
C PHE A 359 9.78 -11.47 3.87
N ASP A 360 9.56 -12.24 2.82
CA ASP A 360 10.52 -12.44 1.74
C ASP A 360 9.97 -11.81 0.45
N SER A 361 10.67 -10.83 -0.09
CA SER A 361 10.32 -10.17 -1.34
C SER A 361 10.95 -10.81 -2.58
N THR A 362 11.77 -11.86 -2.41
CA THR A 362 12.64 -12.42 -3.45
C THR A 362 11.96 -13.45 -4.35
N LEU A 363 10.72 -13.28 -4.72
CA LEU A 363 9.97 -14.16 -5.61
C LEU A 363 10.72 -14.47 -6.92
N CYS A 364 11.21 -15.71 -7.09
CA CYS A 364 12.02 -16.17 -8.21
C CYS A 364 13.27 -15.30 -8.46
N GLY A 365 13.83 -14.72 -7.38
CA GLY A 365 14.91 -13.74 -7.43
C GLY A 365 14.41 -12.31 -7.62
N LEU A 366 15.25 -11.31 -7.33
CA LEU A 366 14.86 -9.89 -7.36
C LEU A 366 14.78 -9.29 -8.76
N SER A 367 15.40 -9.89 -9.77
CA SER A 367 15.63 -9.29 -11.09
C SER A 367 14.78 -9.85 -12.22
N SER A 368 14.00 -10.90 -11.97
CA SER A 368 13.19 -11.53 -13.03
C SER A 368 11.84 -10.85 -13.18
N PHE A 369 11.41 -10.63 -14.45
CA PHE A 369 10.04 -10.21 -14.78
C PHE A 369 9.12 -11.41 -14.95
N TYR A 370 9.36 -12.51 -14.23
CA TYR A 370 8.55 -13.72 -14.31
C TYR A 370 8.67 -14.51 -13.00
N CYS A 371 7.57 -15.00 -12.51
CA CYS A 371 7.51 -15.91 -11.39
C CYS A 371 6.20 -16.70 -11.35
N MET A 372 5.05 -16.04 -11.47
CA MET A 372 3.73 -16.64 -11.21
C MET A 372 3.34 -17.66 -12.29
N GLY A 373 3.27 -18.92 -11.90
CA GLY A 373 2.91 -20.03 -12.78
C GLY A 373 1.44 -19.99 -13.23
N MET A 374 1.17 -20.66 -14.37
CA MET A 374 -0.17 -20.84 -14.95
C MET A 374 -0.34 -22.30 -15.37
N PRO A 375 -1.54 -22.77 -15.73
CA PRO A 375 -1.73 -24.12 -16.24
C PRO A 375 -0.79 -24.46 -17.41
N GLY A 376 0.09 -25.44 -17.20
CA GLY A 376 1.12 -25.84 -18.16
C GLY A 376 2.33 -24.89 -18.26
N VAL A 377 2.40 -23.83 -17.46
CA VAL A 377 3.54 -22.90 -17.34
C VAL A 377 4.09 -22.98 -15.92
N ALA A 378 5.27 -23.54 -15.78
CA ALA A 378 5.87 -23.75 -14.46
C ALA A 378 6.19 -22.43 -13.75
N GLN A 379 6.08 -22.44 -12.41
CA GLN A 379 6.54 -21.37 -11.54
C GLN A 379 8.00 -21.01 -11.85
N GLY A 380 8.33 -19.73 -11.95
CA GLY A 380 9.69 -19.26 -12.24
C GLY A 380 10.21 -19.51 -13.64
N SER A 381 9.39 -20.05 -14.57
CA SER A 381 9.79 -20.17 -15.97
C SER A 381 9.72 -18.83 -16.71
N SER A 382 10.48 -18.65 -17.78
CA SER A 382 10.51 -17.40 -18.57
C SER A 382 9.18 -17.02 -19.23
N SER A 383 8.21 -17.92 -19.22
CA SER A 383 6.84 -17.68 -19.70
C SER A 383 5.83 -17.47 -18.57
N SER A 384 6.26 -17.57 -17.30
CA SER A 384 5.40 -17.24 -16.16
C SER A 384 5.22 -15.73 -16.00
N LEU A 385 4.25 -15.32 -15.19
CA LEU A 385 3.84 -13.92 -15.12
C LEU A 385 4.73 -13.10 -14.18
N ASP A 386 4.86 -11.82 -14.43
CA ASP A 386 5.55 -10.86 -13.59
C ASP A 386 4.83 -10.70 -12.24
N PRO A 387 5.50 -10.91 -11.11
CA PRO A 387 4.92 -10.72 -9.79
C PRO A 387 4.80 -9.25 -9.38
N LEU A 388 5.52 -8.33 -10.02
CA LEU A 388 5.65 -6.93 -9.61
C LEU A 388 6.02 -6.78 -8.13
N ARG A 389 7.15 -7.34 -7.76
CA ARG A 389 7.70 -7.28 -6.39
C ARG A 389 8.31 -5.92 -6.06
N GLU A 390 8.68 -5.71 -4.80
CA GLU A 390 9.39 -4.53 -4.31
C GLU A 390 8.60 -3.22 -4.37
N VAL A 391 7.29 -3.29 -4.31
CA VAL A 391 6.42 -2.13 -4.39
C VAL A 391 5.17 -2.28 -3.52
N ILE A 392 4.84 -1.24 -2.75
CA ILE A 392 3.48 -1.10 -2.21
C ILE A 392 2.58 -0.78 -3.41
N MET A 393 1.62 -1.67 -3.66
CA MET A 393 0.74 -1.59 -4.81
C MET A 393 -0.09 -0.30 -4.81
N ASN A 394 -0.56 0.10 -5.97
CA ASN A 394 -1.53 1.20 -6.12
C ASN A 394 -2.88 0.79 -5.48
N ARG A 395 -3.41 1.49 -4.52
CA ARG A 395 -3.14 2.75 -3.86
C ARG A 395 -2.68 2.51 -2.41
N LEU A 396 -1.94 3.45 -1.81
CA LEU A 396 -1.79 3.55 -0.36
C LEU A 396 -2.99 4.37 0.16
N ALA A 397 -4.02 3.67 0.61
CA ALA A 397 -5.29 4.30 0.98
C ALA A 397 -5.19 4.98 2.35
N TYR A 398 -5.43 6.28 2.40
CA TYR A 398 -5.48 7.08 3.63
C TYR A 398 -6.91 7.42 3.99
N ARG A 399 -7.24 7.31 5.29
CA ARG A 399 -8.53 7.74 5.82
C ARG A 399 -8.39 8.46 7.16
N ASN A 400 -9.21 9.47 7.37
CA ASN A 400 -9.32 10.19 8.65
C ASN A 400 -10.68 9.90 9.29
N PHE A 401 -10.68 9.19 10.40
CA PHE A 401 -11.88 8.89 11.19
C PHE A 401 -12.21 9.97 12.23
N GLY A 402 -11.41 11.03 12.32
CA GLY A 402 -11.58 12.06 13.34
C GLY A 402 -10.95 11.68 14.70
N THR A 403 -11.08 10.44 15.13
CA THR A 403 -10.40 9.90 16.33
C THR A 403 -8.95 9.52 16.02
N HIS A 404 -8.74 8.91 14.87
CA HIS A 404 -7.44 8.49 14.36
C HIS A 404 -7.39 8.60 12.84
N GLN A 405 -6.20 8.49 12.30
CA GLN A 405 -5.91 8.42 10.87
C GLN A 405 -5.39 7.03 10.54
N THR A 406 -5.71 6.49 9.38
CA THR A 406 -5.23 5.19 8.91
C THR A 406 -4.48 5.30 7.60
N LEU A 407 -3.51 4.41 7.39
CA LEU A 407 -2.92 4.08 6.09
C LEU A 407 -3.04 2.59 5.89
N VAL A 408 -3.62 2.17 4.78
CA VAL A 408 -3.77 0.76 4.42
C VAL A 408 -3.07 0.52 3.10
N GLY A 409 -2.19 -0.49 3.06
CA GLY A 409 -1.41 -0.84 1.88
C GLY A 409 -1.18 -2.34 1.76
N ASN A 410 -0.73 -2.77 0.58
CA ASN A 410 -0.41 -4.17 0.32
C ASN A 410 0.74 -4.31 -0.67
N PHE A 411 1.40 -5.46 -0.63
CA PHE A 411 2.45 -5.87 -1.57
C PHE A 411 2.50 -7.40 -1.68
N VAL A 412 3.22 -7.92 -2.66
CA VAL A 412 3.41 -9.36 -2.81
C VAL A 412 4.64 -9.82 -2.02
N THR A 413 4.54 -11.00 -1.38
CA THR A 413 5.64 -11.65 -0.67
C THR A 413 5.71 -13.14 -1.06
N ASP A 414 6.89 -13.77 -0.95
CA ASP A 414 7.04 -15.22 -1.03
C ASP A 414 6.52 -15.86 0.27
N ILE A 415 5.53 -16.72 0.15
CA ILE A 415 5.01 -17.49 1.28
C ILE A 415 5.71 -18.85 1.44
N GLY A 416 6.76 -19.06 0.70
CA GLY A 416 7.56 -20.28 0.56
C GLY A 416 7.43 -20.92 -0.82
N ASN A 417 8.57 -21.42 -1.32
CA ASN A 417 8.71 -22.06 -2.64
C ASN A 417 8.39 -21.13 -3.83
N ASN A 418 8.69 -19.86 -3.73
CA ASN A 418 8.37 -18.81 -4.70
C ASN A 418 6.86 -18.67 -5.00
N ILE A 419 5.99 -19.04 -4.09
CA ILE A 419 4.55 -18.84 -4.21
C ILE A 419 4.19 -17.45 -3.66
N GLY A 420 3.54 -16.65 -4.49
CA GLY A 420 3.13 -15.30 -4.08
C GLY A 420 1.93 -15.32 -3.12
N GLY A 421 2.03 -14.56 -2.03
CA GLY A 421 0.93 -14.20 -1.13
C GLY A 421 0.77 -12.68 -1.04
N VAL A 422 -0.40 -12.19 -0.67
CA VAL A 422 -0.61 -10.76 -0.47
C VAL A 422 -0.37 -10.39 0.98
N ARG A 423 0.75 -9.70 1.23
CA ARG A 423 1.01 -9.04 2.51
C ARG A 423 0.26 -7.72 2.54
N TRP A 424 -0.45 -7.44 3.62
CA TRP A 424 -1.19 -6.19 3.83
C TRP A 424 -0.94 -5.66 5.23
N PHE A 425 -1.12 -4.35 5.41
CA PHE A 425 -0.93 -3.68 6.69
C PHE A 425 -1.92 -2.54 6.88
N GLU A 426 -2.17 -2.21 8.12
CA GLU A 426 -2.85 -0.99 8.57
C GLU A 426 -1.96 -0.26 9.56
N LEU A 427 -1.65 0.98 9.26
CA LEU A 427 -1.01 1.89 10.21
C LEU A 427 -2.05 2.82 10.79
N ARG A 428 -1.87 3.19 12.05
CA ARG A 428 -2.70 4.20 12.72
C ARG A 428 -1.86 5.33 13.29
N LYS A 429 -2.50 6.50 13.38
CA LYS A 429 -1.95 7.70 14.01
C LYS A 429 -3.05 8.46 14.70
N SER A 430 -2.93 8.68 16.02
CA SER A 430 -3.87 9.45 16.81
C SER A 430 -3.30 10.84 17.14
N GLY A 431 -4.05 11.88 16.84
CA GLY A 431 -3.65 13.26 17.10
C GLY A 431 -2.29 13.63 16.50
N ALA A 432 -1.37 14.14 17.33
CA ALA A 432 0.00 14.48 16.96
C ALA A 432 1.00 13.32 17.15
N GLY A 433 0.54 12.11 17.49
CA GLY A 433 1.38 10.94 17.69
C GLY A 433 2.11 10.49 16.42
N ALA A 434 3.01 9.51 16.55
CA ALA A 434 3.66 8.86 15.43
C ALA A 434 2.70 7.90 14.71
N TRP A 435 3.03 7.50 13.50
CA TRP A 435 2.44 6.35 12.85
C TRP A 435 2.93 5.07 13.53
N THR A 436 2.04 4.15 13.79
CA THR A 436 2.34 2.84 14.36
C THR A 436 1.68 1.75 13.56
N LEU A 437 2.26 0.56 13.55
CA LEU A 437 1.64 -0.63 12.98
C LEU A 437 0.49 -1.04 13.90
N TYR A 438 -0.74 -0.96 13.39
CA TYR A 438 -1.93 -1.42 14.12
C TYR A 438 -2.19 -2.89 13.88
N GLN A 439 -2.06 -3.32 12.62
CA GLN A 439 -2.16 -4.72 12.23
C GLN A 439 -1.47 -4.97 10.89
N GLU A 440 -1.09 -6.20 10.68
CA GLU A 440 -0.60 -6.72 9.41
C GLU A 440 -0.99 -8.19 9.25
N GLY A 441 -1.02 -8.67 8.02
CA GLY A 441 -1.34 -10.07 7.74
C GLY A 441 -0.86 -10.48 6.36
N THR A 442 -0.71 -11.79 6.15
CA THR A 442 -0.44 -12.38 4.84
C THR A 442 -1.62 -13.24 4.42
N TYR A 443 -2.24 -12.86 3.31
CA TYR A 443 -3.41 -13.57 2.81
C TYR A 443 -3.01 -14.57 1.73
N ALA A 444 -3.05 -15.84 2.08
CA ALA A 444 -2.84 -16.98 1.21
C ALA A 444 -3.55 -18.21 1.82
N PRO A 445 -4.87 -18.36 1.60
CA PRO A 445 -5.64 -19.49 2.16
C PRO A 445 -5.19 -20.86 1.62
N THR A 446 -4.44 -20.88 0.52
CA THR A 446 -3.75 -22.07 -0.01
C THR A 446 -2.29 -21.72 -0.28
N THR A 447 -1.39 -22.67 -0.07
CA THR A 447 0.06 -22.52 -0.32
C THR A 447 0.49 -23.02 -1.70
N SER A 448 -0.45 -23.38 -2.57
CA SER A 448 -0.22 -23.84 -3.94
C SER A 448 -0.56 -22.82 -5.02
N ASP A 449 -1.28 -21.77 -4.63
CA ASP A 449 -1.81 -20.79 -5.58
C ASP A 449 -1.22 -19.40 -5.30
N ASN A 450 -0.67 -18.80 -6.34
CA ASN A 450 -0.15 -17.43 -6.27
C ASN A 450 -1.28 -16.44 -6.07
N ARG A 451 -1.03 -15.41 -5.23
CA ARG A 451 -1.87 -14.22 -5.08
C ARG A 451 -0.99 -12.98 -5.16
N TRP A 452 -1.32 -12.08 -6.08
CA TRP A 452 -0.54 -10.86 -6.35
C TRP A 452 -1.40 -9.77 -7.00
N MET A 453 -0.83 -8.64 -7.42
CA MET A 453 -1.53 -7.50 -7.99
C MET A 453 -2.71 -7.06 -7.11
N GLY A 454 -2.44 -6.89 -5.82
CA GLY A 454 -3.46 -6.52 -4.85
C GLY A 454 -3.86 -5.05 -4.95
N GLY A 455 -5.14 -4.77 -4.75
CA GLY A 455 -5.67 -3.44 -4.46
C GLY A 455 -6.44 -3.51 -3.14
N ILE A 456 -6.19 -2.59 -2.23
CA ILE A 456 -6.75 -2.58 -0.88
C ILE A 456 -7.34 -1.20 -0.55
N SER A 457 -8.46 -1.18 0.18
CA SER A 457 -9.03 0.05 0.75
C SER A 457 -9.81 -0.26 2.02
N MET A 458 -10.12 0.80 2.77
CA MET A 458 -10.90 0.73 4.01
C MET A 458 -12.17 1.58 3.85
N ASP A 459 -13.34 1.03 4.21
CA ASP A 459 -14.61 1.76 4.19
C ASP A 459 -14.80 2.71 5.38
N GLY A 460 -15.89 3.46 5.39
CA GLY A 460 -16.22 4.41 6.44
C GLY A 460 -16.54 3.78 7.80
N SER A 461 -16.67 2.47 7.87
CA SER A 461 -16.88 1.70 9.11
C SER A 461 -15.58 1.03 9.60
N GLY A 462 -14.46 1.18 8.88
CA GLY A 462 -13.18 0.56 9.20
C GLY A 462 -13.04 -0.88 8.71
N ASN A 463 -13.97 -1.38 7.89
CA ASN A 463 -13.82 -2.68 7.26
C ASN A 463 -12.83 -2.57 6.09
N ILE A 464 -12.04 -3.63 5.87
CA ILE A 464 -11.00 -3.66 4.83
C ILE A 464 -11.40 -4.67 3.76
N ALA A 465 -11.27 -4.27 2.49
CA ALA A 465 -11.39 -5.15 1.35
C ALA A 465 -10.08 -5.20 0.56
N LEU A 466 -9.75 -6.39 0.07
CA LEU A 466 -8.59 -6.71 -0.75
C LEU A 466 -9.05 -7.44 -2.02
N GLY A 467 -8.83 -6.85 -3.20
CA GLY A 467 -8.98 -7.51 -4.50
C GLY A 467 -7.60 -7.88 -5.05
N TYR A 468 -7.47 -9.02 -5.75
CA TYR A 468 -6.16 -9.50 -6.22
C TYR A 468 -6.30 -10.53 -7.34
N ASN A 469 -5.18 -10.81 -8.00
CA ASN A 469 -5.08 -11.89 -8.97
C ASN A 469 -4.69 -13.22 -8.31
N VAL A 470 -5.18 -14.31 -8.90
CA VAL A 470 -4.84 -15.69 -8.54
C VAL A 470 -4.45 -16.47 -9.77
N SER A 471 -3.36 -17.25 -9.70
CA SER A 471 -3.02 -18.27 -10.68
C SER A 471 -2.25 -19.44 -10.06
N SER A 472 -2.29 -20.60 -10.71
CA SER A 472 -1.48 -21.76 -10.34
C SER A 472 -1.36 -22.73 -11.51
N GLN A 473 -0.76 -23.89 -11.29
CA GLN A 473 -0.72 -24.96 -12.29
C GLN A 473 -2.12 -25.48 -12.69
N THR A 474 -3.17 -25.13 -11.94
CA THR A 474 -4.55 -25.56 -12.16
C THR A 474 -5.53 -24.40 -12.31
N ILE A 475 -5.10 -23.17 -12.03
CA ILE A 475 -5.93 -21.97 -12.09
C ILE A 475 -5.34 -21.00 -13.10
N TYR A 476 -6.11 -20.67 -14.13
CA TYR A 476 -5.79 -19.58 -15.05
C TYR A 476 -5.83 -18.21 -14.35
N PRO A 477 -5.12 -17.18 -14.85
CA PRO A 477 -5.16 -15.84 -14.27
C PRO A 477 -6.59 -15.34 -14.06
N SER A 478 -6.96 -15.23 -12.80
CA SER A 478 -8.32 -15.00 -12.30
C SER A 478 -8.31 -13.84 -11.30
N ILE A 479 -9.47 -13.28 -10.99
CA ILE A 479 -9.61 -12.25 -9.95
C ILE A 479 -10.43 -12.79 -8.80
N ARG A 480 -9.94 -12.57 -7.58
CA ARG A 480 -10.59 -12.85 -6.31
C ARG A 480 -10.65 -11.59 -5.46
N TYR A 481 -11.48 -11.63 -4.43
CA TYR A 481 -11.48 -10.64 -3.36
C TYR A 481 -11.73 -11.31 -2.01
N ALA A 482 -11.21 -10.69 -0.97
CA ALA A 482 -11.35 -11.09 0.42
C ALA A 482 -11.47 -9.84 1.29
N GLY A 483 -11.79 -10.02 2.56
CA GLY A 483 -11.86 -8.87 3.44
C GLY A 483 -12.11 -9.23 4.89
N ARG A 484 -12.21 -8.17 5.71
CA ARG A 484 -12.50 -8.25 7.13
C ARG A 484 -13.41 -7.13 7.58
N LEU A 485 -14.21 -7.40 8.60
CA LEU A 485 -14.90 -6.36 9.37
C LEU A 485 -13.91 -5.71 10.36
N ALA A 486 -14.21 -4.49 10.77
CA ALA A 486 -13.42 -3.80 11.80
C ALA A 486 -13.35 -4.61 13.12
N SER A 487 -14.40 -5.38 13.42
CA SER A 487 -14.50 -6.23 14.62
C SER A 487 -13.86 -7.62 14.49
N ASP A 488 -13.36 -8.00 13.32
CA ASP A 488 -12.70 -9.29 13.13
C ASP A 488 -11.33 -9.33 13.81
N PRO A 489 -10.79 -10.51 14.13
CA PRO A 489 -9.47 -10.65 14.74
C PRO A 489 -8.40 -9.93 13.91
N LEU A 490 -7.53 -9.15 14.56
CA LEU A 490 -6.47 -8.39 13.92
C LEU A 490 -5.53 -9.31 13.12
N GLY A 491 -4.98 -8.79 12.03
CA GLY A 491 -4.04 -9.51 11.17
C GLY A 491 -4.68 -10.57 10.27
N THR A 492 -6.01 -10.63 10.19
CA THR A 492 -6.73 -11.66 9.42
C THR A 492 -7.79 -11.08 8.49
N LEU A 493 -8.08 -11.80 7.40
CA LEU A 493 -9.20 -11.54 6.48
C LEU A 493 -10.17 -12.75 6.51
N PRO A 494 -11.01 -12.90 7.57
CA PRO A 494 -11.75 -14.13 7.81
C PRO A 494 -13.10 -14.17 7.08
N GLN A 495 -13.51 -13.12 6.36
CA GLN A 495 -14.81 -13.05 5.69
C GLN A 495 -14.91 -13.92 4.41
N GLY A 496 -13.88 -14.75 4.14
CA GLY A 496 -13.82 -15.69 3.03
C GLY A 496 -13.16 -15.14 1.75
N GLU A 497 -12.85 -16.03 0.82
CA GLU A 497 -12.31 -15.71 -0.51
C GLU A 497 -13.41 -15.87 -1.57
N TYR A 498 -13.68 -14.84 -2.35
CA TYR A 498 -14.75 -14.84 -3.35
C TYR A 498 -14.21 -14.60 -4.75
N THR A 499 -14.86 -15.22 -5.73
CA THR A 499 -14.53 -15.10 -7.14
C THR A 499 -15.21 -13.89 -7.76
N LEU A 500 -14.42 -12.95 -8.26
CA LEU A 500 -14.95 -11.92 -9.15
C LEU A 500 -15.08 -12.47 -10.59
N ILE A 501 -14.02 -13.14 -11.08
CA ILE A 501 -14.02 -13.80 -12.39
C ILE A 501 -12.99 -14.95 -12.40
N ASN A 502 -13.33 -16.06 -13.03
CA ASN A 502 -12.39 -17.11 -13.36
C ASN A 502 -11.81 -16.93 -14.76
N GLY A 503 -10.50 -17.00 -14.87
CA GLY A 503 -9.83 -17.10 -16.16
C GLY A 503 -10.07 -18.48 -16.81
N SER A 504 -9.88 -18.54 -18.11
CA SER A 504 -10.00 -19.80 -18.89
C SER A 504 -8.85 -19.99 -19.89
N ALA A 505 -7.88 -19.08 -19.90
CA ALA A 505 -6.70 -19.16 -20.74
C ALA A 505 -5.48 -18.52 -20.06
N ASN A 506 -4.29 -18.89 -20.50
CA ASN A 506 -3.03 -18.26 -20.10
C ASN A 506 -2.87 -16.90 -20.77
N ASN A 507 -2.17 -15.99 -20.11
CA ASN A 507 -1.72 -14.75 -20.72
C ASN A 507 -0.63 -15.05 -21.76
N GLY A 508 -0.65 -14.35 -22.89
CA GLY A 508 0.32 -14.52 -23.97
C GLY A 508 1.66 -13.79 -23.75
N SER A 509 1.69 -12.83 -22.83
CA SER A 509 2.88 -12.12 -22.39
C SER A 509 3.26 -12.53 -20.96
N ASN A 510 4.54 -12.43 -20.59
CA ASN A 510 4.95 -12.54 -19.19
C ASN A 510 4.65 -11.24 -18.41
N ARG A 511 4.51 -10.09 -19.07
CA ARG A 511 4.06 -8.85 -18.45
C ARG A 511 2.59 -8.94 -18.08
N TYR A 512 2.27 -8.58 -16.85
CA TYR A 512 0.95 -8.78 -16.27
C TYR A 512 0.62 -7.70 -15.25
N GLY A 513 -0.49 -7.03 -15.45
CA GLY A 513 -1.07 -6.08 -14.50
C GLY A 513 -0.36 -4.73 -14.49
N ASP A 514 0.75 -4.63 -13.84
CA ASP A 514 1.51 -3.46 -13.35
C ASP A 514 0.69 -2.59 -12.39
N TYR A 515 -0.58 -2.39 -12.65
CA TYR A 515 -1.53 -1.71 -11.77
C TYR A 515 -2.80 -2.55 -11.59
N SER A 516 -3.42 -2.38 -10.44
CA SER A 516 -4.81 -2.63 -10.12
C SER A 516 -5.31 -1.47 -9.26
N ALA A 517 -6.60 -1.27 -9.15
CA ALA A 517 -7.14 -0.18 -8.34
C ALA A 517 -8.33 -0.64 -7.51
N MET A 518 -8.33 -0.25 -6.24
CA MET A 518 -9.45 -0.36 -5.32
C MET A 518 -9.78 1.02 -4.78
N SER A 519 -11.02 1.45 -4.88
CA SER A 519 -11.51 2.72 -4.32
C SER A 519 -12.83 2.51 -3.57
N VAL A 520 -13.17 3.45 -2.69
CA VAL A 520 -14.42 3.42 -1.93
C VAL A 520 -15.37 4.48 -2.48
N ASP A 521 -16.63 4.11 -2.66
CA ASP A 521 -17.67 5.01 -3.16
C ASP A 521 -17.83 6.25 -2.26
N PRO A 522 -17.60 7.47 -2.78
CA PRO A 522 -17.63 8.69 -1.97
C PRO A 522 -19.02 9.11 -1.49
N ILE A 523 -20.09 8.43 -1.93
CA ILE A 523 -21.47 8.73 -1.52
C ILE A 523 -21.91 7.87 -0.35
N ASP A 524 -21.76 6.54 -0.47
CA ASP A 524 -22.19 5.63 0.60
C ASP A 524 -21.06 5.29 1.58
N ASP A 525 -19.82 5.60 1.21
CA ASP A 525 -18.59 5.35 1.98
C ASP A 525 -18.42 3.88 2.42
N CYS A 526 -19.04 2.96 1.66
CA CYS A 526 -19.16 1.54 1.96
C CYS A 526 -18.81 0.62 0.78
N THR A 527 -19.18 1.03 -0.43
CA THR A 527 -19.02 0.18 -1.62
C THR A 527 -17.60 0.29 -2.15
N PHE A 528 -16.91 -0.85 -2.18
CA PHE A 528 -15.59 -0.99 -2.80
C PHE A 528 -15.75 -1.21 -4.29
N TRP A 529 -14.97 -0.51 -5.10
CA TRP A 529 -14.85 -0.67 -6.53
C TRP A 529 -13.45 -1.14 -6.88
N PHE A 530 -13.35 -2.31 -7.52
CA PHE A 530 -12.07 -2.92 -7.89
C PHE A 530 -11.99 -3.11 -9.40
N THR A 531 -10.80 -2.87 -9.97
CA THR A 531 -10.48 -3.24 -11.35
C THR A 531 -9.12 -3.91 -11.43
N GLY A 532 -9.02 -4.92 -12.31
CA GLY A 532 -7.79 -5.68 -12.54
C GLY A 532 -7.84 -6.47 -13.84
N GLN A 533 -6.72 -7.07 -14.19
CA GLN A 533 -6.54 -7.93 -15.37
C GLN A 533 -7.06 -9.36 -15.11
N TRP A 534 -7.58 -10.00 -16.15
CA TRP A 534 -7.88 -11.43 -16.21
C TRP A 534 -7.78 -11.95 -17.65
N ASN A 535 -7.82 -13.29 -17.85
CA ASN A 535 -7.66 -13.87 -19.19
C ASN A 535 -8.73 -14.92 -19.50
N ASP A 536 -9.37 -14.78 -20.67
CA ASP A 536 -10.17 -15.86 -21.29
C ASP A 536 -9.62 -16.28 -22.67
N ALA A 537 -8.56 -15.61 -23.11
CA ALA A 537 -7.75 -15.85 -24.29
C ALA A 537 -6.29 -15.48 -23.96
N SER A 538 -5.38 -15.60 -24.93
CA SER A 538 -3.98 -15.19 -24.75
C SER A 538 -3.84 -13.66 -24.55
N GLN A 539 -4.79 -12.86 -25.02
CA GLN A 539 -4.87 -11.43 -24.77
C GLN A 539 -5.61 -11.18 -23.44
N TRP A 540 -5.15 -10.18 -22.72
CA TRP A 540 -5.77 -9.77 -21.47
C TRP A 540 -7.15 -9.12 -21.67
N LYS A 541 -7.94 -9.19 -20.64
CA LYS A 541 -9.16 -8.40 -20.44
C LYS A 541 -9.10 -7.75 -19.06
N THR A 542 -9.99 -6.78 -18.84
CA THR A 542 -10.16 -6.18 -17.54
C THR A 542 -11.53 -6.49 -16.94
N ARG A 543 -11.62 -6.48 -15.62
CA ARG A 543 -12.85 -6.71 -14.88
C ARG A 543 -13.08 -5.56 -13.92
N ILE A 544 -14.33 -5.14 -13.79
CA ILE A 544 -14.78 -4.17 -12.79
C ILE A 544 -15.73 -4.89 -11.86
N GLY A 545 -15.46 -4.82 -10.55
CA GLY A 545 -16.31 -5.36 -9.50
C GLY A 545 -16.67 -4.28 -8.50
N ALA A 546 -17.93 -4.27 -8.03
CA ALA A 546 -18.37 -3.45 -6.91
C ALA A 546 -19.03 -4.35 -5.87
N PHE A 547 -18.57 -4.26 -4.63
CA PHE A 547 -19.04 -5.09 -3.52
C PHE A 547 -18.89 -4.33 -2.19
N ARG A 548 -19.60 -4.75 -1.17
CA ARG A 548 -19.52 -4.13 0.17
C ARG A 548 -19.88 -5.12 1.25
N PHE A 549 -19.58 -4.78 2.49
CA PHE A 549 -20.10 -5.46 3.66
C PHE A 549 -21.48 -4.90 4.02
N ASP A 550 -22.45 -5.79 4.31
CA ASP A 550 -23.77 -5.37 4.79
C ASP A 550 -23.67 -4.63 6.13
N ALA A 551 -22.64 -4.90 6.90
CA ALA A 551 -22.34 -4.20 8.16
C ALA A 551 -21.95 -2.74 7.96
N CYS A 552 -21.44 -2.34 6.78
CA CYS A 552 -21.05 -0.96 6.52
C CYS A 552 -22.25 -0.03 6.46
N GLY A 553 -22.11 1.16 7.04
CA GLY A 553 -23.17 2.17 7.12
C GLY A 553 -24.26 1.84 8.16
N THR A 554 -24.16 0.72 8.86
CA THR A 554 -25.03 0.45 10.01
C THR A 554 -24.72 1.42 11.13
N THR A 555 -25.76 1.84 11.85
CA THR A 555 -25.61 2.71 13.02
C THR A 555 -24.72 2.06 14.08
N ASN A 556 -23.55 2.61 14.34
CA ASN A 556 -22.56 2.10 15.30
C ASN A 556 -21.69 3.24 15.85
N PHE A 557 -20.71 2.92 16.68
CA PHE A 557 -19.65 3.84 17.10
C PHE A 557 -18.30 3.12 17.08
N THR A 558 -17.19 3.86 16.94
CA THR A 558 -15.83 3.35 17.12
C THR A 558 -15.34 3.61 18.53
N LEU A 559 -14.41 2.77 18.98
CA LEU A 559 -13.65 2.91 20.22
C LEU A 559 -12.18 2.78 19.88
N ASP A 560 -11.34 3.68 20.37
CA ASP A 560 -9.90 3.68 20.17
C ASP A 560 -9.22 4.09 21.50
N VAL A 561 -8.21 3.34 21.93
CA VAL A 561 -7.53 3.55 23.23
C VAL A 561 -6.05 3.80 23.00
N THR A 562 -5.56 4.94 23.42
CA THR A 562 -4.16 5.35 23.21
C THR A 562 -3.48 5.70 24.54
N PRO A 563 -2.24 5.20 24.77
CA PRO A 563 -1.48 4.25 23.95
C PRO A 563 -1.98 2.81 24.08
N ASP A 564 -1.71 1.96 23.11
CA ASP A 564 -2.07 0.53 23.14
C ASP A 564 -1.30 -0.22 24.22
N ASP A 565 -0.03 0.13 24.41
CA ASP A 565 0.86 -0.36 25.45
C ASP A 565 1.42 0.79 26.30
N LEU A 566 1.32 0.67 27.61
CA LEU A 566 1.82 1.68 28.55
C LEU A 566 2.72 1.05 29.60
N GLN A 567 3.84 1.70 29.89
CA GLN A 567 4.72 1.32 30.98
C GLN A 567 4.73 2.39 32.08
N VAL A 568 4.51 1.96 33.33
CA VAL A 568 4.55 2.84 34.52
C VAL A 568 5.33 2.21 35.67
N CYS A 569 5.78 3.04 36.61
CA CYS A 569 6.39 2.54 37.86
C CYS A 569 5.31 2.10 38.88
N THR A 570 5.64 1.14 39.75
CA THR A 570 4.78 0.72 40.87
C THR A 570 4.37 1.94 41.70
N GLY A 571 3.07 2.07 41.96
CA GLY A 571 2.49 3.18 42.68
C GLY A 571 2.10 4.39 41.82
N SER A 572 2.46 4.41 40.56
CA SER A 572 2.00 5.41 39.59
C SER A 572 0.60 5.07 39.08
N VAL A 573 -0.10 6.09 38.59
CA VAL A 573 -1.38 5.94 37.87
C VAL A 573 -1.07 5.82 36.38
N ALA A 574 -1.56 4.76 35.74
CA ALA A 574 -1.54 4.63 34.28
C ALA A 574 -2.71 5.42 33.67
N SER A 575 -2.47 6.14 32.61
CA SER A 575 -3.49 6.98 31.98
C SER A 575 -3.55 6.73 30.47
N TYR A 576 -4.74 6.43 29.97
CA TYR A 576 -5.05 6.21 28.56
C TYR A 576 -6.09 7.22 28.10
N THR A 577 -6.05 7.57 26.83
CA THR A 577 -7.13 8.31 26.16
C THR A 577 -8.03 7.31 25.46
N VAL A 578 -9.31 7.32 25.76
CA VAL A 578 -10.34 6.52 25.08
C VAL A 578 -11.13 7.46 24.17
N ALA A 579 -10.94 7.33 22.86
CA ALA A 579 -11.62 8.13 21.86
C ALA A 579 -12.82 7.36 21.29
N THR A 580 -13.91 8.05 21.02
CA THR A 580 -15.10 7.48 20.38
C THR A 580 -15.57 8.35 19.23
N ALA A 581 -16.00 7.73 18.13
CA ALA A 581 -16.62 8.42 17.00
C ALA A 581 -17.93 7.73 16.58
N ALA A 582 -18.85 8.52 16.00
CA ALA A 582 -20.08 8.00 15.47
C ALA A 582 -19.85 7.37 14.08
N VAL A 583 -20.49 6.22 13.81
CA VAL A 583 -20.52 5.56 12.52
C VAL A 583 -21.94 5.58 11.99
N GLY A 584 -22.12 5.92 10.72
CA GLY A 584 -23.43 6.08 10.12
C GLY A 584 -24.30 7.11 10.84
N SER A 585 -25.50 6.76 11.17
CA SER A 585 -26.46 7.64 11.86
C SER A 585 -26.44 7.49 13.39
N PHE A 586 -25.35 7.03 13.98
CA PHE A 586 -25.26 6.86 15.44
C PHE A 586 -25.45 8.19 16.16
N VAL A 587 -26.43 8.21 17.05
CA VAL A 587 -26.68 9.29 18.00
C VAL A 587 -26.83 8.70 19.38
N GLY A 588 -26.12 9.23 20.35
CA GLY A 588 -26.23 8.75 21.73
C GLY A 588 -24.89 8.72 22.45
N ASN A 589 -24.96 8.38 23.72
CA ASN A 589 -23.79 8.26 24.57
C ASN A 589 -23.28 6.82 24.62
N VAL A 590 -22.01 6.66 24.94
CA VAL A 590 -21.33 5.38 25.12
C VAL A 590 -20.87 5.27 26.58
N ASN A 591 -21.33 4.24 27.27
CA ASN A 591 -20.82 3.87 28.59
C ASN A 591 -19.50 3.12 28.42
N LEU A 592 -18.47 3.53 29.17
CA LEU A 592 -17.15 2.90 29.16
C LEU A 592 -16.95 2.03 30.39
N SER A 593 -16.33 0.88 30.21
CA SER A 593 -15.93 -0.04 31.28
C SER A 593 -14.60 -0.70 30.93
N ALA A 594 -13.94 -1.32 31.90
CA ALA A 594 -12.74 -2.14 31.71
C ALA A 594 -12.94 -3.52 32.33
N VAL A 595 -12.39 -4.54 31.68
CA VAL A 595 -12.46 -5.94 32.13
C VAL A 595 -11.08 -6.56 32.11
N GLY A 596 -10.70 -7.24 33.23
CA GLY A 596 -9.38 -7.84 33.37
C GLY A 596 -8.27 -6.87 33.78
N ASN A 597 -8.61 -5.60 34.07
CA ASN A 597 -7.64 -4.58 34.48
C ASN A 597 -7.02 -4.91 35.85
N PRO A 598 -5.70 -4.63 36.05
CA PRO A 598 -4.95 -5.07 37.23
C PRO A 598 -5.18 -4.21 38.50
N GLY A 599 -5.99 -3.18 38.42
CA GLY A 599 -6.25 -2.24 39.51
C GLY A 599 -7.62 -1.62 39.40
N THR A 600 -7.81 -0.44 40.00
CA THR A 600 -9.07 0.30 39.86
C THR A 600 -9.08 1.12 38.59
N ALA A 601 -10.02 0.85 37.68
CA ALA A 601 -10.27 1.60 36.46
C ALA A 601 -11.29 2.72 36.71
N THR A 602 -11.00 3.95 36.24
CA THR A 602 -11.96 5.06 36.24
C THR A 602 -11.91 5.80 34.93
N PHE A 603 -13.09 6.20 34.42
CA PHE A 603 -13.25 6.92 33.18
C PHE A 603 -13.83 8.32 33.42
N SER A 604 -13.30 9.34 32.78
CA SER A 604 -13.78 10.71 32.89
C SER A 604 -13.65 11.48 31.57
N PRO A 605 -14.77 11.93 30.96
CA PRO A 605 -16.17 11.70 31.32
C PRO A 605 -16.63 10.25 31.05
N ASN A 606 -17.67 9.79 31.77
CA ASN A 606 -18.37 8.55 31.48
C ASN A 606 -19.84 8.71 31.88
N PRO A 607 -20.83 8.59 30.96
CA PRO A 607 -20.64 8.23 29.56
C PRO A 607 -19.98 9.34 28.72
N VAL A 608 -19.43 8.94 27.56
CA VAL A 608 -18.88 9.84 26.53
C VAL A 608 -19.84 9.99 25.37
N THR A 609 -19.92 11.18 24.75
CA THR A 609 -20.76 11.42 23.56
C THR A 609 -19.85 11.42 22.32
N PRO A 610 -19.99 10.48 21.37
CA PRO A 610 -19.26 10.51 20.09
C PRO A 610 -19.66 11.70 19.19
N PRO A 611 -18.70 12.35 18.53
CA PRO A 611 -17.25 12.21 18.70
C PRO A 611 -16.80 12.83 20.04
N GLY A 612 -16.00 12.09 20.81
CA GLY A 612 -15.53 12.58 22.11
C GLY A 612 -14.54 11.64 22.76
N ASN A 613 -13.81 12.17 23.75
CA ASN A 613 -12.77 11.46 24.45
C ASN A 613 -13.11 11.32 25.93
N SER A 614 -12.63 10.23 26.53
CA SER A 614 -12.61 9.98 27.95
C SER A 614 -11.20 9.62 28.39
N THR A 615 -10.80 10.04 29.60
CA THR A 615 -9.54 9.57 30.18
C THR A 615 -9.82 8.35 31.04
N LEU A 616 -9.19 7.21 30.68
CA LEU A 616 -9.11 6.03 31.54
C LEU A 616 -7.88 6.14 32.43
N THR A 617 -8.08 5.95 33.73
CA THR A 617 -6.96 5.82 34.66
C THR A 617 -7.02 4.47 35.38
N ILE A 618 -5.87 3.78 35.44
CA ILE A 618 -5.68 2.55 36.24
C ILE A 618 -4.80 2.87 37.45
N SER A 619 -5.31 2.65 38.62
CA SER A 619 -4.59 2.88 39.89
C SER A 619 -4.51 1.61 40.73
N GLY A 620 -3.46 1.51 41.56
CA GLY A 620 -3.29 0.39 42.51
C GLY A 620 -2.83 -0.92 41.86
N ALA A 621 -2.37 -0.91 40.61
CA ALA A 621 -1.81 -2.09 39.97
C ALA A 621 -0.48 -2.51 40.59
N GLY A 622 -0.31 -3.80 40.86
CA GLY A 622 0.95 -4.39 41.31
C GLY A 622 1.98 -4.49 40.19
N ALA A 623 3.24 -4.81 40.53
CA ALA A 623 4.25 -5.05 39.51
C ALA A 623 3.90 -6.29 38.66
N GLY A 624 3.97 -6.16 37.32
CA GLY A 624 3.62 -7.22 36.34
C GLY A 624 3.35 -6.66 34.97
N ALA A 625 3.17 -7.56 34.01
CA ALA A 625 2.66 -7.24 32.68
C ALA A 625 1.22 -7.76 32.58
N TYR A 626 0.34 -6.90 32.10
CA TYR A 626 -1.10 -7.14 32.05
C TYR A 626 -1.65 -6.77 30.68
N THR A 627 -2.68 -7.49 30.25
CA THR A 627 -3.56 -7.09 29.15
C THR A 627 -4.99 -7.04 29.70
N PHE A 628 -5.78 -6.08 29.25
CA PHE A 628 -7.17 -5.94 29.66
C PHE A 628 -7.99 -5.27 28.55
N ASP A 629 -9.31 -5.50 28.58
CA ASP A 629 -10.19 -4.95 27.56
C ASP A 629 -10.86 -3.66 28.07
N VAL A 630 -10.87 -2.65 27.21
CA VAL A 630 -11.69 -1.45 27.37
C VAL A 630 -12.94 -1.64 26.49
N ILE A 631 -14.11 -1.52 27.11
CA ILE A 631 -15.40 -1.81 26.48
C ILE A 631 -16.25 -0.56 26.45
N GLY A 632 -16.74 -0.21 25.26
CA GLY A 632 -17.77 0.80 25.05
C GLY A 632 -19.12 0.14 24.78
N THR A 633 -20.18 0.58 25.45
CA THR A 633 -21.55 0.09 25.25
C THR A 633 -22.48 1.26 24.98
N SER A 634 -23.22 1.22 23.88
CA SER A 634 -24.21 2.26 23.56
C SER A 634 -25.31 2.34 24.64
N VAL A 635 -25.58 3.55 25.11
CA VAL A 635 -26.65 3.78 26.11
C VAL A 635 -28.04 3.55 25.53
N ILE A 636 -28.22 3.88 24.23
CA ILE A 636 -29.52 3.79 23.55
C ILE A 636 -29.77 2.38 23.01
N THR A 637 -28.70 1.73 22.50
CA THR A 637 -28.76 0.39 21.91
C THR A 637 -27.71 -0.49 22.59
N PRO A 638 -28.02 -1.09 23.77
CA PRO A 638 -27.03 -1.85 24.56
C PRO A 638 -26.44 -3.08 23.86
N SER A 639 -27.01 -3.53 22.74
CA SER A 639 -26.43 -4.57 21.89
C SER A 639 -25.26 -4.06 21.01
N LEU A 640 -25.11 -2.74 20.86
CA LEU A 640 -23.94 -2.15 20.19
C LEU A 640 -22.82 -2.02 21.22
N VAL A 641 -21.83 -2.87 21.09
CA VAL A 641 -20.65 -2.95 21.96
C VAL A 641 -19.40 -2.94 21.09
N GLN A 642 -18.43 -2.13 21.50
CA GLN A 642 -17.07 -2.14 20.93
C GLN A 642 -16.08 -2.42 22.04
N SER A 643 -14.98 -3.11 21.73
CA SER A 643 -13.94 -3.42 22.70
C SER A 643 -12.56 -3.30 22.07
N GLU A 644 -11.59 -2.90 22.89
CA GLU A 644 -10.19 -2.84 22.50
C GLU A 644 -9.32 -3.37 23.65
N THR A 645 -8.34 -4.22 23.31
CA THR A 645 -7.41 -4.81 24.27
C THR A 645 -6.15 -3.95 24.34
N VAL A 646 -5.75 -3.55 25.55
CA VAL A 646 -4.56 -2.73 25.80
C VAL A 646 -3.62 -3.36 26.79
N GLY A 647 -2.33 -3.02 26.69
CA GLY A 647 -1.27 -3.51 27.57
C GLY A 647 -0.91 -2.52 28.68
N LEU A 648 -0.55 -3.05 29.86
CA LEU A 648 0.02 -2.28 30.96
C LEU A 648 1.19 -3.03 31.59
N ALA A 649 2.39 -2.49 31.48
CA ALA A 649 3.56 -2.97 32.19
C ALA A 649 3.82 -2.10 33.44
N VAL A 650 3.72 -2.69 34.63
CA VAL A 650 4.06 -2.03 35.89
C VAL A 650 5.42 -2.53 36.37
N VAL A 651 6.44 -1.69 36.28
CA VAL A 651 7.81 -2.03 36.67
C VAL A 651 8.11 -1.56 38.11
N ALA A 652 8.93 -2.32 38.83
CA ALA A 652 9.37 -1.89 40.14
C ALA A 652 10.13 -0.55 40.04
N ALA A 653 9.80 0.40 40.90
CA ALA A 653 10.56 1.64 40.97
C ALA A 653 12.03 1.32 41.28
N ALA A 654 12.98 1.89 40.55
CA ALA A 654 14.37 1.78 40.89
C ALA A 654 14.57 2.31 42.32
N PRO A 655 15.36 1.63 43.17
CA PRO A 655 15.66 2.12 44.52
C PRO A 655 16.24 3.54 44.37
N ALA A 656 15.78 4.46 45.24
CA ALA A 656 16.33 5.80 45.30
C ALA A 656 17.84 5.67 45.52
N ALA A 657 18.64 6.39 44.71
CA ALA A 657 20.09 6.43 44.91
C ALA A 657 20.39 6.92 46.32
N PRO A 658 21.36 6.32 47.06
CA PRO A 658 21.70 6.68 48.42
C PRO A 658 22.17 8.13 48.58
#